data_2d9a8cb43b2b4c233ffe4c8b75e66a67
#
_entry.id   2d9a8cb43b2b4c233ffe4c8b75e66a67
#
_cell.length_a   1.000
_cell.length_b   1.000
_cell.length_c   1.000
_cell.angle_alpha   90.00
_cell.angle_beta   90.00
_cell.angle_gamma   90.00
#
_symmetry.space_group_name_H-M   'P 1'
#
loop_
_entity.id
_entity.type
_entity.pdbx_description
1 polymer ?
#
loop_
_entity_poly.entity_id
_entity_poly.type
_entity_poly.pdbx_seq_one_letter_code
_entity_poly.pdbx_strand_id
1 'polypeptide(L)'
;MVIKRDVGLNKINYPANQKNPRAEKSKNKNRNIMKKIHFTSAAICIGLAFSACTSSLNECKTNNNDIVAGIEEPTATRTCIDGDPAAAGASVGLLWTAGDEIGVFAKEGTQVRYSKKTAASEREAVFTTSASEVEPAYAYYPYSAANDGRPVTSLYGTVPSTQEMTSGNISGDYKYGRVQEGDNANGYKFVFQHFFSIVNVSIDATGTALADDVLKSVKLNVKRGDADVRICGDFTFNVLKGSWSINSSAATTLTMDWGEGASLASPIVRYISVFPEIKAGDVLNFEFTTAKHTASLQVTCKVDFQKEMMYAFPLKLSNFADKIVIDGGKTDPDPEPEVTTGTFTCATYNVDGLPSIINSDGPGSSGTKTLGSKANTSGWDFFGVSEDFEYHSQLSSALTNYDAGKYRGSVGLSQLTSTADTDGLCFFWKKNGVTVSGEQFIQYTSAFGDLRNGANTCIKKGFRYYLVTLADGTQVDVYITHMNTYNDKNESSYLAAQHAQLTQLADYIKSQYAQAVKNGTEVRPVIIMGDTNMRYTRHKVKELLIDAINAVEGLEIHDPWIDYPRKGIYPDYPSKSIMAYKTNDTENDDCGPDGNGYGYYLGEVVDKVFYINIKGAATQIKANGYLCDQATYAGLADHYPVVINFTYTTTKASK
;
A
#
# COMPACT_ATOMS: atom_id res chain seq x y z
N MET A 1 -16.46 -62.82 -39.19
CA MET A 1 -15.14 -62.47 -39.76
C MET A 1 -14.69 -61.20 -39.02
N VAL A 2 -13.82 -61.36 -38.04
CA VAL A 2 -13.38 -60.31 -37.13
C VAL A 2 -12.09 -59.75 -37.70
N ILE A 3 -12.05 -58.43 -37.99
CA ILE A 3 -10.82 -57.75 -38.33
C ILE A 3 -10.45 -56.87 -37.12
N LYS A 4 -9.45 -57.31 -36.38
CA LYS A 4 -8.74 -56.45 -35.41
C LYS A 4 -7.88 -55.46 -36.18
N ARG A 5 -8.12 -54.18 -35.99
CA ARG A 5 -7.13 -53.15 -36.32
C ARG A 5 -6.46 -52.69 -35.01
N ASP A 6 -5.20 -53.02 -34.85
CA ASP A 6 -4.30 -52.43 -33.88
C ASP A 6 -4.10 -50.94 -34.23
N VAL A 7 -4.62 -50.08 -33.40
CA VAL A 7 -4.26 -48.65 -33.44
C VAL A 7 -3.16 -48.45 -32.43
N GLY A 8 -1.94 -48.36 -32.92
CA GLY A 8 -0.80 -47.99 -32.11
C GLY A 8 -1.00 -46.60 -31.51
N LEU A 9 -1.16 -46.53 -30.22
CA LEU A 9 -1.10 -45.30 -29.45
C LEU A 9 0.35 -44.79 -29.47
N ASN A 10 0.64 -43.89 -30.40
CA ASN A 10 1.82 -43.05 -30.27
C ASN A 10 1.63 -42.17 -29.01
N LYS A 11 2.36 -42.48 -27.95
CA LYS A 11 2.53 -41.58 -26.82
C LYS A 11 3.06 -40.26 -27.37
N ILE A 12 2.24 -39.23 -27.27
CA ILE A 12 2.68 -37.86 -27.46
C ILE A 12 3.51 -37.53 -26.22
N ASN A 13 4.83 -37.65 -26.37
CA ASN A 13 5.78 -37.14 -25.37
C ASN A 13 5.73 -35.61 -25.45
N TYR A 14 5.02 -35.00 -24.55
CA TYR A 14 5.44 -33.66 -24.10
C TYR A 14 6.87 -33.81 -23.59
N PRO A 15 7.77 -32.89 -23.88
CA PRO A 15 9.10 -32.94 -23.30
C PRO A 15 8.92 -32.81 -21.79
N ALA A 16 8.96 -33.94 -21.10
CA ALA A 16 9.07 -33.98 -19.66
C ALA A 16 10.33 -33.17 -19.29
N ASN A 17 10.18 -32.18 -18.45
CA ASN A 17 11.28 -31.51 -17.81
C ASN A 17 12.29 -32.57 -17.37
N GLN A 18 13.44 -32.58 -18.01
CA GLN A 18 14.54 -33.42 -17.58
C GLN A 18 14.91 -32.98 -16.17
N LYS A 19 14.46 -33.72 -15.18
CA LYS A 19 14.95 -33.57 -13.81
C LYS A 19 16.47 -33.69 -13.85
N ASN A 20 17.13 -32.55 -13.68
CA ASN A 20 18.58 -32.47 -13.68
C ASN A 20 19.11 -33.26 -12.45
N PRO A 21 19.79 -34.40 -12.62
CA PRO A 21 20.25 -35.22 -11.50
C PRO A 21 21.24 -34.49 -10.56
N ARG A 22 21.73 -33.31 -10.98
CA ARG A 22 22.54 -32.44 -10.13
C ARG A 22 21.77 -31.73 -9.03
N ALA A 23 20.46 -31.55 -9.17
CA ALA A 23 19.64 -30.87 -8.15
C ALA A 23 19.41 -31.73 -6.90
N GLU A 24 19.28 -33.07 -7.04
CA GLU A 24 19.10 -33.95 -5.88
C GLU A 24 20.37 -34.14 -5.03
N LYS A 25 21.58 -34.11 -5.66
CA LYS A 25 22.84 -34.15 -4.90
C LYS A 25 23.15 -32.81 -4.21
N SER A 26 22.61 -31.70 -4.70
CA SER A 26 22.72 -30.37 -4.08
C SER A 26 21.84 -30.23 -2.84
N LYS A 27 20.62 -30.80 -2.84
CA LYS A 27 19.71 -30.70 -1.69
C LYS A 27 20.24 -31.38 -0.41
N ASN A 28 21.00 -32.42 -0.53
CA ASN A 28 21.55 -33.11 0.66
C ASN A 28 22.89 -32.53 1.18
N LYS A 29 23.63 -31.78 0.37
CA LYS A 29 24.82 -31.07 0.85
C LYS A 29 24.52 -29.73 1.48
N ASN A 30 23.41 -29.07 1.06
CA ASN A 30 23.03 -27.77 1.58
C ASN A 30 22.26 -27.84 2.91
N ARG A 31 21.69 -28.98 3.29
CA ARG A 31 21.01 -29.12 4.60
C ARG A 31 21.95 -28.98 5.81
N ASN A 32 23.22 -29.26 5.66
CA ASN A 32 24.20 -29.09 6.75
C ASN A 32 24.94 -27.75 6.70
N ILE A 33 24.85 -27.01 5.58
CA ILE A 33 25.44 -25.67 5.44
C ILE A 33 24.43 -24.60 5.86
N MET A 34 23.14 -24.81 5.59
CA MET A 34 22.08 -23.86 5.98
C MET A 34 21.87 -23.74 7.50
N LYS A 35 22.24 -24.74 8.30
CA LYS A 35 22.21 -24.61 9.77
C LYS A 35 23.29 -23.71 10.36
N LYS A 36 24.29 -23.31 9.56
CA LYS A 36 25.36 -22.37 9.97
C LYS A 36 25.23 -20.98 9.34
N ILE A 37 24.37 -20.81 8.32
CA ILE A 37 24.24 -19.55 7.59
C ILE A 37 23.01 -18.73 8.06
N HIS A 38 22.05 -19.37 8.74
CA HIS A 38 20.86 -18.67 9.26
C HIS A 38 21.11 -17.72 10.44
N PHE A 39 22.33 -17.69 11.00
CA PHE A 39 22.70 -16.71 12.04
C PHE A 39 23.49 -15.52 11.52
N THR A 40 23.96 -15.55 10.25
CA THR A 40 24.72 -14.44 9.66
C THR A 40 23.95 -13.64 8.62
N SER A 41 22.83 -14.15 8.08
CA SER A 41 22.07 -13.43 7.04
C SER A 41 21.11 -12.37 7.59
N ALA A 42 20.64 -12.51 8.82
CA ALA A 42 19.81 -11.47 9.47
C ALA A 42 20.61 -10.22 9.85
N ALA A 43 21.93 -10.36 10.05
CA ALA A 43 22.80 -9.23 10.35
C ALA A 43 23.30 -8.47 9.10
N ILE A 44 23.25 -9.11 7.92
CA ILE A 44 23.77 -8.51 6.66
C ILE A 44 22.68 -7.70 5.92
N CYS A 45 21.41 -8.04 6.07
CA CYS A 45 20.32 -7.29 5.42
C CYS A 45 20.05 -5.92 6.07
N ILE A 46 20.36 -5.76 7.37
CA ILE A 46 20.24 -4.45 8.05
C ILE A 46 21.45 -3.55 7.73
N GLY A 47 22.60 -4.13 7.41
CA GLY A 47 23.82 -3.37 7.07
C GLY A 47 23.82 -2.74 5.66
N LEU A 48 23.06 -3.26 4.71
CA LEU A 48 23.08 -2.79 3.32
C LEU A 48 22.12 -1.63 3.02
N ALA A 49 21.10 -1.42 3.83
CA ALA A 49 20.21 -0.25 3.71
C ALA A 49 20.89 1.07 4.15
N PHE A 50 21.99 0.98 4.91
CA PHE A 50 22.74 2.12 5.43
C PHE A 50 24.05 2.43 4.67
N SER A 51 24.44 1.61 3.70
CA SER A 51 25.75 1.73 3.04
C SER A 51 25.82 2.82 1.96
N ALA A 52 24.70 3.48 1.63
CA ALA A 52 24.68 4.50 0.58
C ALA A 52 24.92 5.94 1.07
N CYS A 53 25.07 6.18 2.38
CA CYS A 53 25.28 7.53 2.94
C CYS A 53 26.55 7.67 3.82
N THR A 54 27.48 6.71 3.79
CA THR A 54 28.64 6.72 4.69
C THR A 54 29.85 7.52 4.21
N SER A 55 29.74 8.30 3.13
CA SER A 55 30.92 9.02 2.60
C SER A 55 31.27 10.34 3.31
N SER A 56 30.50 10.79 4.31
CA SER A 56 30.79 12.04 5.03
C SER A 56 31.13 11.89 6.53
N LEU A 57 31.02 10.69 7.09
CA LEU A 57 31.26 10.49 8.54
C LEU A 57 32.71 10.07 8.89
N ASN A 58 33.60 9.93 7.90
CA ASN A 58 34.98 9.41 8.14
C ASN A 58 35.96 10.41 8.76
N GLU A 59 35.57 11.62 9.12
CA GLU A 59 36.48 12.60 9.74
C GLU A 59 36.19 12.93 11.21
N CYS A 60 35.13 12.40 11.80
CA CYS A 60 34.84 12.65 13.21
C CYS A 60 35.23 11.42 14.06
N LYS A 61 36.41 11.44 14.68
CA LYS A 61 36.73 10.47 15.74
C LYS A 61 35.72 10.67 16.87
N THR A 62 34.80 9.70 17.02
CA THR A 62 33.87 9.68 18.14
C THR A 62 34.62 9.24 19.40
N ASN A 63 34.36 9.92 20.50
CA ASN A 63 34.77 9.44 21.81
C ASN A 63 33.87 8.24 22.17
N ASN A 64 34.35 7.35 23.04
CA ASN A 64 33.62 6.14 23.46
C ASN A 64 32.20 6.38 24.01
N ASN A 65 31.87 7.63 24.39
CA ASN A 65 30.57 8.04 24.94
C ASN A 65 29.68 8.79 23.95
N ASP A 66 30.12 9.01 22.71
CA ASP A 66 29.33 9.68 21.69
C ASP A 66 28.16 8.79 21.23
N ILE A 67 27.02 9.41 20.94
CA ILE A 67 25.83 8.74 20.42
C ILE A 67 25.60 9.19 18.98
N VAL A 68 25.41 8.25 18.08
CA VAL A 68 24.88 8.50 16.72
C VAL A 68 23.37 8.30 16.75
N ALA A 69 22.62 9.36 16.50
CA ALA A 69 21.16 9.33 16.51
C ALA A 69 20.59 9.56 15.11
N GLY A 70 19.85 8.60 14.59
CA GLY A 70 19.02 8.71 13.38
C GLY A 70 17.54 8.89 13.75
N ILE A 71 16.77 9.53 12.88
CA ILE A 71 15.32 9.66 13.01
C ILE A 71 14.66 8.73 12.00
N GLU A 72 13.74 7.88 12.48
CA GLU A 72 12.88 7.08 11.60
C GLU A 72 11.82 8.00 10.98
N GLU A 73 11.73 7.98 9.65
CA GLU A 73 10.70 8.77 8.95
C GLU A 73 9.31 8.19 9.24
N PRO A 74 8.28 9.03 9.41
CA PRO A 74 6.91 8.57 9.55
C PRO A 74 6.50 7.72 8.34
N THR A 75 5.92 6.55 8.59
CA THR A 75 5.73 5.49 7.59
C THR A 75 4.72 5.80 6.49
N ALA A 76 3.85 6.80 6.63
CA ALA A 76 2.93 7.22 5.57
C ALA A 76 2.33 8.59 5.84
N THR A 77 2.11 9.39 4.78
CA THR A 77 1.25 10.57 4.84
C THR A 77 -0.16 10.17 4.44
N ARG A 78 -1.15 10.41 5.32
CA ARG A 78 -2.57 10.15 5.04
C ARG A 78 -3.34 11.45 5.02
N THR A 79 -4.05 11.71 3.91
CA THR A 79 -5.02 12.80 3.85
C THR A 79 -6.21 12.45 4.74
N CYS A 80 -6.55 13.31 5.69
CA CYS A 80 -7.58 13.06 6.70
C CYS A 80 -8.82 13.96 6.55
N ILE A 81 -8.77 14.93 5.65
CA ILE A 81 -9.91 15.80 5.29
C ILE A 81 -9.96 15.98 3.77
N ASP A 82 -11.08 16.48 3.23
CA ASP A 82 -11.15 16.91 1.83
C ASP A 82 -10.25 18.13 1.60
N GLY A 83 -9.65 18.22 0.42
CA GLY A 83 -8.73 19.28 0.06
C GLY A 83 -7.96 18.94 -1.20
N ASP A 84 -6.83 19.63 -1.45
CA ASP A 84 -5.95 19.32 -2.57
C ASP A 84 -4.95 18.22 -2.19
N PRO A 85 -5.08 16.99 -2.71
CA PRO A 85 -4.15 15.89 -2.41
C PRO A 85 -2.71 16.18 -2.85
N ALA A 86 -2.50 17.03 -3.85
CA ALA A 86 -1.17 17.38 -4.33
C ALA A 86 -0.34 18.15 -3.29
N ALA A 87 -1.02 18.88 -2.39
CA ALA A 87 -0.36 19.57 -1.29
C ALA A 87 0.10 18.64 -0.16
N ALA A 88 -0.44 17.42 -0.08
CA ALA A 88 -0.17 16.44 0.98
C ALA A 88 1.07 15.55 0.70
N GLY A 89 1.62 15.56 -0.51
CA GLY A 89 2.52 14.53 -1.01
C GLY A 89 4.03 14.73 -0.82
N ALA A 90 4.49 15.78 -0.13
CA ALA A 90 5.91 15.96 0.09
C ALA A 90 6.40 15.11 1.28
N SER A 91 7.23 14.09 1.03
CA SER A 91 8.00 13.46 2.10
C SER A 91 8.92 14.49 2.73
N VAL A 92 8.80 14.69 4.04
CA VAL A 92 9.63 15.62 4.77
C VAL A 92 10.76 14.85 5.41
N GLY A 93 11.97 15.08 4.93
CA GLY A 93 13.15 14.59 5.62
C GLY A 93 13.28 15.31 6.96
N LEU A 94 13.07 14.60 8.05
CA LEU A 94 13.30 15.12 9.40
C LEU A 94 14.81 15.18 9.68
N LEU A 95 15.26 16.31 10.21
CA LEU A 95 16.68 16.56 10.47
C LEU A 95 16.88 16.96 11.93
N TRP A 96 17.97 16.49 12.51
CA TRP A 96 18.52 17.06 13.73
C TRP A 96 19.10 18.44 13.42
N THR A 97 18.79 19.42 14.24
CA THR A 97 19.23 20.82 14.06
C THR A 97 20.19 21.27 15.14
N ALA A 98 20.84 22.39 14.93
CA ALA A 98 21.72 22.98 15.95
C ALA A 98 20.96 23.26 17.26
N GLY A 99 21.53 22.84 18.37
CA GLY A 99 20.93 23.03 19.70
C GLY A 99 19.98 21.91 20.12
N ASP A 100 19.74 20.91 19.28
CA ASP A 100 18.99 19.74 19.72
C ASP A 100 19.69 19.00 20.86
N GLU A 101 18.90 18.57 21.83
CA GLU A 101 19.35 17.87 23.02
C GLU A 101 18.47 16.64 23.31
N ILE A 102 19.11 15.57 23.75
CA ILE A 102 18.43 14.30 24.10
C ILE A 102 18.71 13.93 25.55
N GLY A 103 17.73 13.36 26.23
CA GLY A 103 17.88 12.73 27.54
C GLY A 103 18.21 11.25 27.38
N VAL A 104 19.34 10.83 27.86
CA VAL A 104 19.87 9.47 27.73
C VAL A 104 19.88 8.77 29.08
N PHE A 105 19.41 7.51 29.09
CA PHE A 105 19.39 6.66 30.27
C PHE A 105 20.27 5.43 30.07
N ALA A 106 20.99 5.03 31.10
CA ALA A 106 21.49 3.67 31.23
C ALA A 106 20.34 2.70 31.52
N LYS A 107 20.60 1.40 31.60
CA LYS A 107 19.58 0.41 32.01
C LYS A 107 18.98 0.72 33.37
N GLU A 108 19.78 1.28 34.25
CA GLU A 108 19.39 1.76 35.58
C GLU A 108 19.96 3.18 35.77
N GLY A 109 19.24 4.03 36.50
CA GLY A 109 19.68 5.38 36.79
C GLY A 109 18.78 6.49 36.28
N THR A 110 19.31 7.72 36.34
CA THR A 110 18.66 8.94 35.90
C THR A 110 19.17 9.37 34.53
N GLN A 111 18.49 10.32 33.92
CA GLN A 111 18.91 10.84 32.62
C GLN A 111 20.24 11.58 32.67
N VAL A 112 20.96 11.51 31.56
CA VAL A 112 22.11 12.34 31.25
C VAL A 112 21.80 13.15 30.00
N ARG A 113 22.10 14.43 30.01
CA ARG A 113 21.93 15.33 28.88
C ARG A 113 23.03 15.13 27.86
N TYR A 114 22.64 14.95 26.60
CA TYR A 114 23.52 14.93 25.44
C TYR A 114 23.11 16.04 24.48
N SER A 115 24.06 16.78 23.95
CA SER A 115 23.85 17.89 23.03
C SER A 115 24.41 17.55 21.66
N LYS A 116 23.72 17.96 20.59
CA LYS A 116 24.16 17.77 19.22
C LYS A 116 25.50 18.48 18.98
N LYS A 117 26.48 17.74 18.42
CA LYS A 117 27.87 18.17 18.28
C LYS A 117 28.09 19.21 17.17
N THR A 118 27.35 19.13 16.10
CA THR A 118 27.53 19.96 14.90
C THR A 118 26.40 20.97 14.73
N ALA A 119 26.69 22.09 14.08
CA ALA A 119 25.69 23.11 13.76
C ALA A 119 24.90 22.79 12.48
N ALA A 120 25.38 21.83 11.65
CA ALA A 120 24.69 21.44 10.42
C ALA A 120 23.40 20.68 10.70
N SER A 121 22.39 20.81 9.84
CA SER A 121 21.19 19.99 9.93
C SER A 121 21.45 18.63 9.27
N GLU A 122 21.20 17.51 9.99
CA GLU A 122 21.61 16.16 9.60
C GLU A 122 20.52 15.13 9.91
N ARG A 123 20.37 14.11 9.07
CA ARG A 123 19.46 12.95 9.33
C ARG A 123 19.99 12.04 10.44
N GLU A 124 21.29 11.79 10.41
CA GLU A 124 22.03 11.14 11.50
C GLU A 124 22.97 12.16 12.10
N ALA A 125 22.91 12.37 13.40
CA ALA A 125 23.72 13.35 14.10
C ALA A 125 24.48 12.74 15.27
N VAL A 126 25.65 13.29 15.57
CA VAL A 126 26.44 12.91 16.75
C VAL A 126 26.03 13.79 17.92
N PHE A 127 25.70 13.15 19.03
CA PHE A 127 25.40 13.80 20.32
C PHE A 127 26.50 13.48 21.34
N THR A 128 26.91 14.46 22.08
CA THR A 128 28.01 14.36 23.07
C THR A 128 27.56 14.81 24.45
N THR A 129 28.23 14.29 25.47
CA THR A 129 28.05 14.71 26.86
C THR A 129 29.39 14.97 27.51
N SER A 130 29.40 15.84 28.54
CA SER A 130 30.55 16.05 29.44
C SER A 130 30.51 15.13 30.67
N ALA A 131 29.46 14.33 30.86
CA ALA A 131 29.34 13.40 31.96
C ALA A 131 30.33 12.23 31.83
N SER A 132 30.79 11.72 32.97
CA SER A 132 31.59 10.50 33.04
C SER A 132 30.75 9.29 32.59
N GLU A 133 31.43 8.28 32.10
CA GLU A 133 30.93 7.07 31.47
C GLU A 133 29.49 6.67 31.76
N VAL A 134 28.65 6.77 30.73
CA VAL A 134 27.26 6.27 30.71
C VAL A 134 27.23 5.12 29.72
N GLU A 135 26.63 3.98 30.08
CA GLU A 135 26.29 2.90 29.12
C GLU A 135 24.88 3.14 28.61
N PRO A 136 24.67 3.85 27.46
CA PRO A 136 23.38 4.25 27.00
C PRO A 136 22.51 3.06 26.62
N ALA A 137 21.26 3.03 27.09
CA ALA A 137 20.28 2.01 26.77
C ALA A 137 19.01 2.58 26.16
N TYR A 138 18.56 3.75 26.61
CA TYR A 138 17.33 4.41 26.20
C TYR A 138 17.57 5.90 26.05
N ALA A 139 16.84 6.53 25.12
CA ALA A 139 16.90 7.97 24.94
C ALA A 139 15.54 8.56 24.58
N TYR A 140 15.35 9.84 24.81
CA TYR A 140 14.20 10.59 24.36
C TYR A 140 14.60 12.00 23.91
N TYR A 141 13.78 12.60 23.09
CA TYR A 141 13.88 13.96 22.60
C TYR A 141 12.53 14.68 22.76
N PRO A 142 12.53 15.96 23.06
CA PRO A 142 13.65 16.80 23.48
C PRO A 142 14.02 16.54 24.95
N TYR A 143 15.28 16.73 25.30
CA TYR A 143 15.70 16.72 26.69
C TYR A 143 14.94 17.79 27.50
N SER A 144 14.60 17.45 28.73
CA SER A 144 13.99 18.38 29.67
C SER A 144 14.60 18.19 31.06
N ALA A 145 15.11 19.28 31.65
CA ALA A 145 15.62 19.28 33.04
C ALA A 145 14.51 18.95 34.06
N ALA A 146 13.23 19.16 33.74
CA ALA A 146 12.11 18.74 34.58
C ALA A 146 12.04 17.22 34.82
N ASN A 147 12.77 16.45 34.00
CA ASN A 147 12.88 15.00 34.11
C ASN A 147 14.15 14.54 34.87
N ASP A 148 14.98 15.44 35.35
CA ASP A 148 16.15 15.09 36.17
C ASP A 148 15.71 14.33 37.42
N GLY A 149 16.39 13.24 37.73
CA GLY A 149 16.05 12.36 38.87
C GLY A 149 14.82 11.47 38.67
N ARG A 150 14.10 11.55 37.53
CA ARG A 150 12.95 10.71 37.27
C ARG A 150 13.35 9.38 36.63
N PRO A 151 12.57 8.30 36.90
CA PRO A 151 12.79 7.03 36.23
C PRO A 151 12.35 7.11 34.75
N VAL A 152 13.04 6.37 33.88
CA VAL A 152 12.78 6.28 32.44
C VAL A 152 11.34 5.83 32.10
N THR A 153 10.62 5.28 33.07
CA THR A 153 9.24 4.81 32.95
C THR A 153 8.18 5.87 33.24
N SER A 154 8.56 7.06 33.77
CA SER A 154 7.61 8.09 34.21
C SER A 154 8.19 9.49 34.01
N LEU A 155 8.31 9.92 32.79
CA LEU A 155 8.79 11.23 32.39
C LEU A 155 7.61 12.16 32.08
N TYR A 156 7.83 13.45 32.15
CA TYR A 156 6.85 14.46 31.79
C TYR A 156 7.20 15.12 30.46
N GLY A 157 6.17 15.45 29.69
CA GLY A 157 6.27 16.23 28.49
C GLY A 157 5.03 17.08 28.26
N THR A 158 5.14 18.05 27.36
CA THR A 158 4.04 18.92 26.94
C THR A 158 4.08 19.08 25.44
N VAL A 159 3.00 18.68 24.75
CA VAL A 159 2.75 19.12 23.38
C VAL A 159 2.14 20.52 23.48
N PRO A 160 2.82 21.58 23.04
CA PRO A 160 2.34 22.94 23.24
C PRO A 160 0.95 23.17 22.64
N SER A 161 0.07 23.84 23.38
CA SER A 161 -1.24 24.26 22.85
C SER A 161 -1.14 25.47 21.91
N THR A 162 0.00 26.18 21.93
CA THR A 162 0.38 27.15 20.90
C THR A 162 1.67 26.67 20.26
N GLN A 163 1.61 26.40 18.95
CA GLN A 163 2.76 25.97 18.17
C GLN A 163 3.14 27.06 17.18
N GLU A 164 4.39 27.49 17.23
CA GLU A 164 4.92 28.52 16.33
C GLU A 164 5.10 27.94 14.93
N MET A 165 4.53 28.61 13.94
CA MET A 165 4.55 28.20 12.54
C MET A 165 5.77 28.75 11.79
N THR A 166 6.96 28.58 12.36
CA THR A 166 8.23 28.90 11.69
C THR A 166 8.61 27.81 10.69
N SER A 167 9.32 28.16 9.63
CA SER A 167 9.77 27.18 8.64
C SER A 167 10.82 26.24 9.26
N GLY A 168 10.60 24.92 9.14
CA GLY A 168 11.61 23.91 9.48
C GLY A 168 11.60 23.42 10.92
N ASN A 169 10.66 23.85 11.76
CA ASN A 169 10.56 23.34 13.13
C ASN A 169 9.18 22.73 13.43
N ILE A 170 9.12 21.69 14.25
CA ILE A 170 7.89 21.05 14.72
C ILE A 170 7.87 21.11 16.23
N SER A 171 7.04 22.02 16.78
CA SER A 171 6.90 22.16 18.23
C SER A 171 6.24 20.92 18.83
N GLY A 172 6.78 20.44 19.96
CA GLY A 172 6.21 19.29 20.67
C GLY A 172 6.40 17.93 20.00
N ASP A 173 7.37 17.83 19.11
CA ASP A 173 7.72 16.57 18.44
C ASP A 173 8.57 15.68 19.35
N TYR A 174 7.92 14.92 20.22
CA TYR A 174 8.58 14.00 21.14
C TYR A 174 8.93 12.69 20.45
N LYS A 175 10.16 12.21 20.70
CA LYS A 175 10.70 10.97 20.15
C LYS A 175 11.32 10.11 21.25
N TYR A 176 11.37 8.82 21.00
CA TYR A 176 12.06 7.85 21.87
C TYR A 176 12.93 6.91 21.03
N GLY A 177 14.02 6.46 21.61
CA GLY A 177 14.94 5.53 20.95
C GLY A 177 15.53 4.53 21.94
N ARG A 178 15.98 3.41 21.40
CA ARG A 178 16.75 2.39 22.10
C ARG A 178 18.08 2.18 21.39
N VAL A 179 19.09 1.80 22.17
CA VAL A 179 20.38 1.42 21.59
C VAL A 179 20.18 0.22 20.65
N GLN A 180 20.78 0.29 19.49
CA GLN A 180 20.84 -0.86 18.58
C GLN A 180 22.01 -1.77 19.02
N GLU A 181 21.74 -3.08 19.11
CA GLU A 181 22.76 -4.07 19.45
C GLU A 181 23.80 -4.14 18.34
N GLY A 182 25.08 -4.02 18.67
CA GLY A 182 26.17 -4.48 17.81
C GLY A 182 27.39 -3.60 17.60
N ASP A 183 27.51 -2.37 18.11
CA ASP A 183 28.68 -1.57 17.76
C ASP A 183 29.17 -0.60 18.84
N ASN A 184 29.69 -1.18 19.93
CA ASN A 184 30.32 -0.36 20.99
C ASN A 184 31.70 0.19 20.56
N ALA A 185 32.28 -0.27 19.44
CA ALA A 185 33.62 0.14 19.00
C ALA A 185 33.64 1.55 18.37
N ASN A 186 32.48 2.03 17.87
CA ASN A 186 32.32 3.33 17.18
C ASN A 186 31.32 4.29 17.87
N GLY A 187 31.02 4.07 19.14
CA GLY A 187 29.96 4.78 19.85
C GLY A 187 28.61 4.03 19.84
N TYR A 188 27.61 4.60 20.49
CA TYR A 188 26.28 4.01 20.58
C TYR A 188 25.40 4.53 19.45
N LYS A 189 24.62 3.66 18.82
CA LYS A 189 23.68 4.04 17.77
C LYS A 189 22.25 3.93 18.25
N PHE A 190 21.45 4.99 18.01
CA PHE A 190 20.02 5.05 18.29
C PHE A 190 19.23 5.34 17.03
N VAL A 191 18.04 4.77 16.93
CA VAL A 191 17.00 5.17 15.98
C VAL A 191 15.81 5.67 16.78
N PHE A 192 15.39 6.90 16.48
CA PHE A 192 14.31 7.58 17.19
C PHE A 192 13.01 7.46 16.44
N GLN A 193 11.95 7.09 17.15
CA GLN A 193 10.57 7.00 16.68
C GLN A 193 9.73 8.08 17.35
N HIS A 194 8.68 8.57 16.66
CA HIS A 194 7.79 9.59 17.19
C HIS A 194 6.81 8.99 18.21
N PHE A 195 6.53 9.70 19.29
CA PHE A 195 5.46 9.33 20.21
C PHE A 195 4.07 9.65 19.66
N PHE A 196 3.94 10.71 18.85
CA PHE A 196 2.68 11.29 18.44
C PHE A 196 2.52 11.31 16.91
N SER A 197 1.40 11.86 16.47
CA SER A 197 1.13 12.11 15.06
C SER A 197 1.69 13.46 14.66
N ILE A 198 2.28 13.52 13.46
CA ILE A 198 2.65 14.78 12.81
C ILE A 198 1.60 15.11 11.77
N VAL A 199 1.18 16.36 11.69
CA VAL A 199 0.25 16.83 10.69
C VAL A 199 0.89 17.87 9.79
N ASN A 200 0.91 17.59 8.50
CA ASN A 200 1.17 18.55 7.44
C ASN A 200 -0.08 19.41 7.24
N VAL A 201 0.00 20.68 7.59
CA VAL A 201 -1.09 21.65 7.38
C VAL A 201 -0.73 22.49 6.17
N SER A 202 -1.48 22.29 5.09
CA SER A 202 -1.35 23.05 3.83
C SER A 202 -2.55 23.96 3.68
N ILE A 203 -2.34 25.28 3.65
CA ILE A 203 -3.40 26.29 3.53
C ILE A 203 -3.24 26.99 2.19
N ASP A 204 -4.23 26.86 1.32
CA ASP A 204 -4.34 27.54 0.03
C ASP A 204 -5.62 28.40 0.02
N ALA A 205 -5.46 29.71 0.09
CA ALA A 205 -6.56 30.67 0.06
C ALA A 205 -6.87 31.19 -1.35
N THR A 206 -6.18 30.69 -2.37
CA THR A 206 -6.35 31.15 -3.76
C THR A 206 -7.82 31.02 -4.20
N GLY A 207 -8.34 32.09 -4.78
CA GLY A 207 -9.76 32.14 -5.23
C GLY A 207 -10.78 32.41 -4.13
N THR A 208 -10.34 32.77 -2.91
CA THR A 208 -11.21 33.22 -1.82
C THR A 208 -10.98 34.69 -1.46
N ALA A 209 -11.84 35.26 -0.63
CA ALA A 209 -11.67 36.62 -0.12
C ALA A 209 -10.43 36.79 0.79
N LEU A 210 -9.82 35.68 1.24
CA LEU A 210 -8.61 35.70 2.06
C LEU A 210 -7.31 35.70 1.27
N ALA A 211 -7.34 35.54 -0.07
CA ALA A 211 -6.15 35.34 -0.91
C ALA A 211 -5.12 36.48 -0.81
N ASP A 212 -5.56 37.71 -0.60
CA ASP A 212 -4.68 38.89 -0.50
C ASP A 212 -4.45 39.34 0.96
N ASP A 213 -4.67 38.45 1.91
CA ASP A 213 -4.53 38.76 3.33
C ASP A 213 -3.28 38.11 3.96
N VAL A 214 -3.01 38.45 5.21
CA VAL A 214 -1.89 37.93 6.00
C VAL A 214 -2.43 37.09 7.14
N LEU A 215 -2.16 35.81 7.11
CA LEU A 215 -2.56 34.87 8.15
C LEU A 215 -1.74 35.12 9.42
N LYS A 216 -2.41 35.28 10.55
CA LYS A 216 -1.84 35.46 11.87
C LYS A 216 -1.87 34.17 12.70
N SER A 217 -3.04 33.54 12.77
CA SER A 217 -3.17 32.28 13.51
C SER A 217 -4.30 31.40 12.94
N VAL A 218 -4.22 30.11 13.22
CA VAL A 218 -5.33 29.16 13.05
C VAL A 218 -5.50 28.38 14.35
N LYS A 219 -6.70 28.40 14.91
CA LYS A 219 -7.06 27.53 16.03
C LYS A 219 -7.69 26.26 15.49
N LEU A 220 -7.31 25.13 16.04
CA LEU A 220 -7.92 23.83 15.80
C LEU A 220 -8.54 23.32 17.11
N ASN A 221 -9.84 23.08 17.09
CA ASN A 221 -10.56 22.33 18.12
C ASN A 221 -11.18 21.09 17.48
N VAL A 222 -11.20 19.97 18.21
CA VAL A 222 -11.73 18.70 17.71
C VAL A 222 -12.88 18.25 18.60
N LYS A 223 -14.00 17.90 17.99
CA LYS A 223 -15.23 17.41 18.66
C LYS A 223 -15.51 15.95 18.27
N ARG A 224 -15.88 15.16 19.27
CA ARG A 224 -16.47 13.81 19.09
C ARG A 224 -17.87 13.82 19.67
N GLY A 225 -18.88 13.98 18.83
CA GLY A 225 -20.20 14.39 19.29
C GLY A 225 -20.10 15.74 19.99
N ASP A 226 -20.65 15.85 21.21
CA ASP A 226 -20.60 17.09 21.99
C ASP A 226 -19.31 17.25 22.84
N ALA A 227 -18.47 16.24 22.89
CA ALA A 227 -17.27 16.23 23.74
C ALA A 227 -16.05 16.77 22.99
N ASP A 228 -15.26 17.60 23.64
CA ASP A 228 -13.97 18.04 23.13
C ASP A 228 -12.92 16.93 23.24
N VAL A 229 -12.13 16.73 22.18
CA VAL A 229 -11.01 15.78 22.13
C VAL A 229 -9.73 16.47 22.54
N ARG A 230 -8.94 15.86 23.44
CA ARG A 230 -7.64 16.36 23.85
C ARG A 230 -6.62 16.09 22.76
N ILE A 231 -6.07 17.13 22.15
CA ILE A 231 -5.14 17.02 21.03
C ILE A 231 -3.73 17.53 21.33
N CYS A 232 -3.53 18.20 22.45
CA CYS A 232 -2.23 18.75 22.89
C CYS A 232 -2.22 18.92 24.41
N GLY A 233 -1.12 19.40 24.99
CA GLY A 233 -0.97 19.67 26.43
C GLY A 233 -0.07 18.67 27.13
N ASP A 234 -0.24 18.55 28.47
CA ASP A 234 0.65 17.77 29.32
C ASP A 234 0.36 16.26 29.23
N PHE A 235 1.43 15.49 29.28
CA PHE A 235 1.39 14.03 29.30
C PHE A 235 2.54 13.45 30.11
N THR A 236 2.38 12.18 30.50
CA THR A 236 3.48 11.35 31.02
C THR A 236 3.85 10.29 30.02
N PHE A 237 5.14 9.91 29.96
CA PHE A 237 5.59 8.92 29.00
C PHE A 237 6.61 7.93 29.58
N ASN A 238 6.66 6.77 28.96
CA ASN A 238 7.53 5.65 29.30
C ASN A 238 8.39 5.31 28.07
N VAL A 239 9.65 5.64 28.11
CA VAL A 239 10.60 5.41 27.01
C VAL A 239 10.85 3.92 26.78
N LEU A 240 10.85 3.10 27.85
CA LEU A 240 11.00 1.65 27.75
C LEU A 240 9.93 0.99 26.89
N LYS A 241 8.67 1.48 27.00
CA LYS A 241 7.51 0.91 26.33
C LYS A 241 7.12 1.68 25.08
N GLY A 242 7.65 2.89 24.85
CA GLY A 242 7.17 3.80 23.82
C GLY A 242 5.68 4.13 24.01
N SER A 243 5.25 4.29 25.29
CA SER A 243 3.85 4.55 25.64
C SER A 243 3.71 5.85 26.42
N TRP A 244 2.52 6.43 26.41
CA TRP A 244 2.19 7.68 27.10
C TRP A 244 0.82 7.62 27.74
N SER A 245 0.54 8.61 28.58
CA SER A 245 -0.77 8.87 29.16
C SER A 245 -1.03 10.37 29.18
N ILE A 246 -2.13 10.80 28.59
CA ILE A 246 -2.53 12.20 28.52
C ILE A 246 -3.08 12.63 29.87
N ASN A 247 -2.60 13.77 30.38
CA ASN A 247 -3.07 14.30 31.65
C ASN A 247 -4.51 14.84 31.51
N SER A 248 -5.26 14.81 32.61
CA SER A 248 -6.65 15.32 32.63
C SER A 248 -6.75 16.81 32.32
N SER A 249 -5.69 17.57 32.55
CA SER A 249 -5.55 18.98 32.23
C SER A 249 -5.13 19.28 30.79
N ALA A 250 -4.91 18.27 29.96
CA ALA A 250 -4.50 18.48 28.58
C ALA A 250 -5.52 19.29 27.79
N ALA A 251 -5.02 20.11 26.86
CA ALA A 251 -5.82 21.05 26.10
C ALA A 251 -6.58 20.38 24.94
N THR A 252 -7.75 20.95 24.65
CA THR A 252 -8.62 20.53 23.55
C THR A 252 -8.55 21.45 22.34
N THR A 253 -7.82 22.56 22.47
CA THR A 253 -7.60 23.54 21.39
C THR A 253 -6.11 23.72 21.17
N LEU A 254 -5.68 23.66 19.92
CA LEU A 254 -4.34 23.94 19.46
C LEU A 254 -4.34 25.20 18.61
N THR A 255 -3.45 26.15 18.92
CA THR A 255 -3.23 27.36 18.13
C THR A 255 -1.96 27.24 17.32
N MET A 256 -2.07 27.33 16.01
CA MET A 256 -0.95 27.51 15.09
C MET A 256 -0.71 29.02 14.98
N ASP A 257 0.46 29.49 15.36
CA ASP A 257 0.79 30.92 15.44
C ASP A 257 1.87 31.29 14.41
N TRP A 258 1.53 32.22 13.52
CA TRP A 258 2.46 32.73 12.51
C TRP A 258 3.17 34.03 12.95
N GLY A 259 2.97 34.49 14.19
CA GLY A 259 3.63 35.70 14.71
C GLY A 259 3.37 36.94 13.86
N GLU A 260 4.40 37.47 13.18
CA GLU A 260 4.27 38.60 12.27
C GLU A 260 3.35 38.33 11.07
N GLY A 261 3.01 37.06 10.83
CA GLY A 261 2.06 36.61 9.82
C GLY A 261 2.71 36.04 8.58
N ALA A 262 1.90 35.35 7.77
CA ALA A 262 2.28 34.80 6.50
C ALA A 262 1.29 35.23 5.40
N SER A 263 1.80 35.60 4.23
CA SER A 263 0.98 35.98 3.08
C SER A 263 0.20 34.78 2.57
N LEU A 264 -1.10 34.96 2.34
CA LEU A 264 -1.99 33.98 1.73
C LEU A 264 -2.06 34.09 0.20
N ALA A 265 -1.24 34.93 -0.43
CA ALA A 265 -1.13 35.05 -1.88
C ALA A 265 -0.59 33.78 -2.55
N SER A 266 0.00 32.88 -1.79
CA SER A 266 0.45 31.55 -2.23
C SER A 266 0.23 30.52 -1.12
N PRO A 267 0.12 29.23 -1.47
CA PRO A 267 -0.06 28.14 -0.48
C PRO A 267 1.04 28.13 0.59
N ILE A 268 0.64 27.92 1.83
CA ILE A 268 1.52 27.82 2.99
C ILE A 268 1.48 26.37 3.49
N VAL A 269 2.66 25.77 3.73
CA VAL A 269 2.78 24.44 4.31
C VAL A 269 3.55 24.52 5.61
N ARG A 270 2.99 23.99 6.70
CA ARG A 270 3.60 23.89 8.02
C ARG A 270 3.28 22.56 8.68
N TYR A 271 3.97 22.25 9.76
CA TYR A 271 3.83 20.99 10.48
C TYR A 271 3.51 21.22 11.94
N ILE A 272 2.60 20.44 12.48
CA ILE A 272 2.23 20.42 13.89
C ILE A 272 2.35 19.01 14.48
N SER A 273 2.55 18.92 15.78
CA SER A 273 2.46 17.67 16.54
C SER A 273 1.14 17.64 17.31
N VAL A 274 0.43 16.52 17.26
CA VAL A 274 -0.83 16.32 17.99
C VAL A 274 -0.87 14.93 18.62
N PHE A 275 -1.60 14.78 19.73
CA PHE A 275 -1.90 13.47 20.27
C PHE A 275 -2.70 12.64 19.26
N PRO A 276 -2.45 11.33 19.11
CA PRO A 276 -3.16 10.47 18.17
C PRO A 276 -4.54 10.07 18.71
N GLU A 277 -5.30 11.06 19.20
CA GLU A 277 -6.64 10.88 19.76
C GLU A 277 -7.75 11.18 18.76
N ILE A 278 -7.42 11.81 17.63
CA ILE A 278 -8.37 12.15 16.57
C ILE A 278 -8.79 10.88 15.84
N LYS A 279 -10.10 10.74 15.60
CA LYS A 279 -10.67 9.56 14.94
C LYS A 279 -11.52 9.91 13.74
N ALA A 280 -11.76 8.95 12.90
CA ALA A 280 -12.74 9.06 11.83
C ALA A 280 -14.11 9.43 12.41
N GLY A 281 -14.76 10.42 11.81
CA GLY A 281 -16.03 10.98 12.28
C GLY A 281 -15.91 12.14 13.26
N ASP A 282 -14.71 12.44 13.79
CA ASP A 282 -14.53 13.64 14.62
C ASP A 282 -14.65 14.91 13.76
N VAL A 283 -15.26 15.95 14.32
CA VAL A 283 -15.39 17.25 13.67
C VAL A 283 -14.20 18.13 14.02
N LEU A 284 -13.47 18.56 13.00
CA LEU A 284 -12.33 19.47 13.09
C LEU A 284 -12.83 20.89 12.83
N ASN A 285 -12.73 21.75 13.83
CA ASN A 285 -13.12 23.15 13.76
C ASN A 285 -11.89 24.02 13.61
N PHE A 286 -11.73 24.69 12.48
CA PHE A 286 -10.65 25.64 12.21
C PHE A 286 -11.17 27.06 12.32
N GLU A 287 -10.49 27.90 13.11
CA GLU A 287 -10.74 29.34 13.20
C GLU A 287 -9.49 30.08 12.68
N PHE A 288 -9.61 30.73 11.55
CA PHE A 288 -8.55 31.51 10.92
C PHE A 288 -8.63 32.97 11.42
N THR A 289 -7.51 33.51 11.85
CA THR A 289 -7.36 34.94 12.11
C THR A 289 -6.32 35.51 11.16
N THR A 290 -6.72 36.45 10.35
CA THR A 290 -5.87 37.18 9.41
C THR A 290 -5.73 38.65 9.85
N ALA A 291 -4.97 39.44 9.10
CA ALA A 291 -4.80 40.86 9.38
C ALA A 291 -6.10 41.66 9.17
N LYS A 292 -6.98 41.20 8.25
CA LYS A 292 -8.21 41.92 7.87
C LYS A 292 -9.50 41.18 8.22
N HIS A 293 -9.44 39.84 8.33
CA HIS A 293 -10.62 38.97 8.45
C HIS A 293 -10.48 37.94 9.55
N THR A 294 -11.62 37.43 10.01
CA THR A 294 -11.72 36.16 10.71
C THR A 294 -12.51 35.20 9.83
N ALA A 295 -12.17 33.91 9.88
CA ALA A 295 -12.94 32.91 9.16
C ALA A 295 -13.01 31.62 9.97
N SER A 296 -14.08 30.84 9.78
CA SER A 296 -14.25 29.54 10.38
C SER A 296 -14.56 28.48 9.34
N LEU A 297 -14.07 27.26 9.57
CA LEU A 297 -14.30 26.12 8.71
C LEU A 297 -14.47 24.87 9.57
N GLN A 298 -15.53 24.10 9.32
CA GLN A 298 -15.76 22.79 9.92
C GLN A 298 -15.58 21.70 8.87
N VAL A 299 -14.84 20.65 9.22
CA VAL A 299 -14.68 19.47 8.37
C VAL A 299 -14.64 18.20 9.23
N THR A 300 -15.07 17.08 8.66
CA THR A 300 -15.08 15.80 9.36
C THR A 300 -13.78 15.04 9.08
N CYS A 301 -13.15 14.50 10.11
CA CYS A 301 -11.97 13.66 9.97
C CYS A 301 -12.35 12.29 9.39
N LYS A 302 -11.58 11.80 8.42
CA LYS A 302 -11.87 10.56 7.71
C LYS A 302 -11.10 9.34 8.20
N VAL A 303 -10.11 9.52 9.07
CA VAL A 303 -9.18 8.46 9.48
C VAL A 303 -8.85 8.55 10.96
N ASP A 304 -8.58 7.41 11.57
CA ASP A 304 -8.05 7.35 12.92
C ASP A 304 -6.58 7.75 12.94
N PHE A 305 -6.21 8.65 13.83
CA PHE A 305 -4.81 9.02 14.04
C PHE A 305 -4.10 7.93 14.86
N GLN A 306 -2.86 7.66 14.47
CA GLN A 306 -1.98 6.69 15.11
C GLN A 306 -0.63 7.33 15.39
N LYS A 307 0.07 6.87 16.42
CA LYS A 307 1.46 7.26 16.68
C LYS A 307 2.36 6.93 15.49
N GLU A 308 3.47 7.62 15.36
CA GLU A 308 4.49 7.38 14.32
C GLU A 308 3.99 7.61 12.89
N MET A 309 2.82 8.24 12.73
CA MET A 309 2.20 8.49 11.44
C MET A 309 2.16 9.98 11.12
N MET A 310 2.28 10.30 9.83
CA MET A 310 2.02 11.64 9.33
C MET A 310 0.63 11.70 8.69
N TYR A 311 -0.06 12.80 8.96
CA TYR A 311 -1.37 13.11 8.38
C TYR A 311 -1.32 14.44 7.63
N ALA A 312 -2.29 14.72 6.77
CA ALA A 312 -2.38 15.97 6.05
C ALA A 312 -3.74 16.64 6.23
N PHE A 313 -3.71 17.95 6.48
CA PHE A 313 -4.84 18.87 6.38
C PHE A 313 -4.66 19.73 5.11
N PRO A 314 -5.11 19.28 3.94
CA PRO A 314 -5.02 20.04 2.70
C PRO A 314 -6.16 21.07 2.64
N LEU A 315 -6.00 22.21 3.32
CA LEU A 315 -6.99 23.28 3.43
C LEU A 315 -6.91 24.19 2.19
N LYS A 316 -7.34 23.67 1.03
CA LYS A 316 -7.63 24.51 -0.14
C LYS A 316 -8.99 25.16 0.05
N LEU A 317 -8.99 26.39 0.55
CA LEU A 317 -10.20 27.05 1.07
C LEU A 317 -11.26 27.27 0.00
N SER A 318 -10.89 27.37 -1.28
CA SER A 318 -11.86 27.43 -2.39
C SER A 318 -12.68 26.15 -2.56
N ASN A 319 -12.18 25.00 -2.10
CA ASN A 319 -12.93 23.74 -2.11
C ASN A 319 -13.99 23.66 -0.99
N PHE A 320 -13.96 24.62 -0.09
CA PHE A 320 -14.89 24.75 1.05
C PHE A 320 -15.67 26.06 0.98
N ALA A 321 -15.86 26.61 -0.22
CA ALA A 321 -16.50 27.92 -0.40
C ALA A 321 -17.92 27.99 0.19
N ASP A 322 -18.61 26.86 0.24
CA ASP A 322 -19.92 26.65 0.84
C ASP A 322 -19.90 26.42 2.37
N LYS A 323 -18.74 26.13 2.93
CA LYS A 323 -18.53 25.78 4.35
C LYS A 323 -17.72 26.80 5.13
N ILE A 324 -16.90 27.59 4.43
CA ILE A 324 -16.09 28.61 5.08
C ILE A 324 -16.90 29.87 5.33
N VAL A 325 -16.96 30.30 6.58
CA VAL A 325 -17.64 31.53 7.00
C VAL A 325 -16.58 32.60 7.25
N ILE A 326 -16.67 33.72 6.52
CA ILE A 326 -15.73 34.85 6.66
C ILE A 326 -16.50 36.03 7.29
N ASP A 327 -15.90 36.67 8.33
CA ASP A 327 -16.40 37.83 9.06
C ASP A 327 -17.82 37.65 9.68
N GLY A 328 -18.10 36.42 10.16
CA GLY A 328 -19.30 36.14 10.95
C GLY A 328 -20.59 36.02 10.15
N GLY A 329 -20.52 35.96 8.83
CA GLY A 329 -21.67 35.58 8.01
C GLY A 329 -22.16 34.18 8.42
N LYS A 330 -23.43 34.07 8.84
CA LYS A 330 -24.05 32.75 9.06
C LYS A 330 -24.48 32.18 7.72
N THR A 331 -23.80 31.17 7.23
CA THR A 331 -24.42 30.21 6.33
C THR A 331 -24.90 29.06 7.17
N ASP A 332 -26.18 28.71 7.11
CA ASP A 332 -26.63 27.42 7.63
C ASP A 332 -25.83 26.34 6.86
N PRO A 333 -25.13 25.43 7.55
CA PRO A 333 -24.46 24.38 6.85
C PRO A 333 -25.51 23.56 6.10
N ASP A 334 -25.33 23.45 4.79
CA ASP A 334 -26.02 22.41 4.04
C ASP A 334 -25.63 21.07 4.72
N PRO A 335 -26.56 20.14 4.89
CA PRO A 335 -26.24 18.87 5.53
C PRO A 335 -25.03 18.26 4.83
N GLU A 336 -23.98 18.00 5.60
CA GLU A 336 -22.74 17.41 5.05
C GLU A 336 -23.07 16.14 4.26
N PRO A 337 -22.45 15.96 3.09
CA PRO A 337 -22.63 14.72 2.36
C PRO A 337 -22.20 13.55 3.26
N GLU A 338 -23.04 12.55 3.35
CA GLU A 338 -22.75 11.35 4.15
C GLU A 338 -21.50 10.65 3.58
N VAL A 339 -20.41 10.70 4.32
CA VAL A 339 -19.17 10.02 3.95
C VAL A 339 -19.09 8.67 4.64
N THR A 340 -19.15 7.61 3.86
CA THR A 340 -18.96 6.24 4.33
C THR A 340 -17.54 5.81 4.02
N THR A 341 -16.83 5.28 5.01
CA THR A 341 -15.51 4.65 4.82
C THR A 341 -15.60 3.19 5.22
N GLY A 342 -14.89 2.34 4.48
CA GLY A 342 -14.84 0.93 4.81
C GLY A 342 -13.63 0.26 4.17
N THR A 343 -13.57 -1.06 4.34
CA THR A 343 -12.50 -1.88 3.76
C THR A 343 -13.10 -3.09 3.08
N PHE A 344 -12.42 -3.60 2.08
CA PHE A 344 -12.67 -4.91 1.50
C PHE A 344 -11.37 -5.55 1.03
N THR A 345 -11.39 -6.87 0.89
CA THR A 345 -10.26 -7.64 0.38
C THR A 345 -10.66 -8.36 -0.89
N CYS A 346 -9.88 -8.19 -1.94
CA CYS A 346 -10.03 -9.02 -3.14
C CYS A 346 -8.77 -9.86 -3.40
N ALA A 347 -8.96 -10.92 -4.19
CA ALA A 347 -7.85 -11.76 -4.63
C ALA A 347 -8.03 -12.21 -6.08
N THR A 348 -6.90 -12.54 -6.72
CA THR A 348 -6.88 -13.29 -7.98
C THR A 348 -6.04 -14.53 -7.83
N TYR A 349 -6.45 -15.64 -8.47
CA TYR A 349 -5.76 -16.91 -8.34
C TYR A 349 -5.92 -17.75 -9.61
N ASN A 350 -4.82 -18.12 -10.25
CA ASN A 350 -4.83 -19.20 -11.24
C ASN A 350 -4.81 -20.53 -10.48
N VAL A 351 -5.86 -21.34 -10.64
CA VAL A 351 -6.09 -22.56 -9.86
C VAL A 351 -5.56 -23.83 -10.53
N ASP A 352 -4.93 -23.69 -11.70
CA ASP A 352 -4.34 -24.81 -12.47
C ASP A 352 -5.28 -26.04 -12.58
N GLY A 353 -6.55 -25.76 -12.93
CA GLY A 353 -7.63 -26.75 -12.93
C GLY A 353 -7.71 -27.58 -14.19
N LEU A 354 -6.63 -27.72 -14.98
CA LEU A 354 -6.59 -28.57 -16.16
C LEU A 354 -6.74 -30.05 -15.79
N PRO A 355 -7.40 -30.86 -16.66
CA PRO A 355 -7.47 -32.31 -16.46
C PRO A 355 -6.07 -32.92 -16.28
N SER A 356 -5.91 -33.85 -15.34
CA SER A 356 -4.62 -34.52 -15.05
C SER A 356 -4.01 -35.26 -16.25
N ILE A 357 -4.81 -35.57 -17.23
CA ILE A 357 -4.33 -36.12 -18.52
C ILE A 357 -3.61 -35.07 -19.38
N ILE A 358 -3.90 -33.78 -19.17
CA ILE A 358 -3.28 -32.65 -19.88
C ILE A 358 -2.13 -32.09 -19.00
N ASN A 359 -2.39 -31.87 -17.72
CA ASN A 359 -1.41 -31.44 -16.74
C ASN A 359 -1.34 -32.42 -15.55
N SER A 360 -0.35 -33.33 -15.59
CA SER A 360 -0.18 -34.34 -14.54
C SER A 360 0.36 -33.77 -13.24
N ASP A 361 0.97 -32.60 -13.30
CA ASP A 361 1.64 -31.95 -12.18
C ASP A 361 0.71 -30.93 -11.46
N GLY A 362 -0.48 -30.68 -12.04
CA GLY A 362 -1.50 -29.81 -11.45
C GLY A 362 -2.13 -30.40 -10.17
N PRO A 363 -2.92 -29.60 -9.44
CA PRO A 363 -3.50 -29.96 -8.14
C PRO A 363 -4.41 -31.18 -8.19
N GLY A 364 -5.04 -31.44 -9.33
CA GLY A 364 -6.03 -32.49 -9.48
C GLY A 364 -7.22 -32.30 -8.55
N SER A 365 -8.10 -33.31 -8.48
CA SER A 365 -9.35 -33.22 -7.70
C SER A 365 -9.12 -32.94 -6.19
N SER A 366 -8.15 -33.59 -5.57
CA SER A 366 -7.87 -33.46 -4.14
C SER A 366 -7.20 -32.13 -3.80
N GLY A 367 -6.21 -31.71 -4.62
CA GLY A 367 -5.52 -30.45 -4.44
C GLY A 367 -6.46 -29.26 -4.62
N THR A 368 -7.30 -29.28 -5.68
CA THR A 368 -8.29 -28.21 -5.93
C THR A 368 -9.29 -28.08 -4.78
N LYS A 369 -9.74 -29.22 -4.19
CA LYS A 369 -10.60 -29.19 -3.00
C LYS A 369 -9.87 -28.54 -1.80
N THR A 370 -8.59 -28.87 -1.59
CA THR A 370 -7.76 -28.28 -0.52
C THR A 370 -7.59 -26.78 -0.73
N LEU A 371 -7.32 -26.38 -1.96
CA LEU A 371 -7.21 -24.98 -2.40
C LEU A 371 -8.51 -24.23 -2.07
N GLY A 372 -9.65 -24.76 -2.52
CA GLY A 372 -10.96 -24.18 -2.21
C GLY A 372 -11.25 -24.08 -0.71
N SER A 373 -10.85 -25.08 0.09
CA SER A 373 -11.02 -25.05 1.55
C SER A 373 -10.19 -23.95 2.20
N LYS A 374 -8.98 -23.70 1.72
CA LYS A 374 -8.13 -22.57 2.19
C LYS A 374 -8.74 -21.22 1.79
N ALA A 375 -9.16 -21.09 0.54
CA ALA A 375 -9.82 -19.88 0.05
C ALA A 375 -11.13 -19.61 0.81
N ASN A 376 -11.88 -20.65 1.22
CA ASN A 376 -13.11 -20.52 1.99
C ASN A 376 -12.90 -19.85 3.37
N THR A 377 -11.71 -19.95 3.93
CA THR A 377 -11.33 -19.38 5.24
C THR A 377 -10.42 -18.16 5.14
N SER A 378 -10.05 -17.73 3.94
CA SER A 378 -9.14 -16.60 3.72
C SER A 378 -9.70 -15.24 4.16
N GLY A 379 -11.03 -15.12 4.23
CA GLY A 379 -11.70 -13.87 4.57
C GLY A 379 -11.83 -12.88 3.41
N TRP A 380 -11.44 -13.25 2.18
CA TRP A 380 -11.60 -12.40 0.99
C TRP A 380 -13.09 -12.06 0.77
N ASP A 381 -13.39 -10.83 0.43
CA ASP A 381 -14.76 -10.43 0.16
C ASP A 381 -15.22 -10.89 -1.22
N PHE A 382 -14.32 -10.86 -2.19
CA PHE A 382 -14.51 -11.46 -3.51
C PHE A 382 -13.18 -11.80 -4.17
N PHE A 383 -13.22 -12.75 -5.11
CA PHE A 383 -12.01 -13.10 -5.87
C PHE A 383 -12.33 -13.70 -7.23
N GLY A 384 -11.41 -13.49 -8.17
CA GLY A 384 -11.45 -14.07 -9.49
C GLY A 384 -10.47 -15.24 -9.61
N VAL A 385 -10.90 -16.31 -10.28
CA VAL A 385 -10.01 -17.42 -10.62
C VAL A 385 -9.85 -17.55 -12.13
N SER A 386 -8.68 -17.99 -12.55
CA SER A 386 -8.37 -18.44 -13.89
C SER A 386 -8.01 -19.93 -13.88
N GLU A 387 -8.10 -20.57 -15.04
CA GLU A 387 -7.95 -22.02 -15.24
C GLU A 387 -8.92 -22.89 -14.41
N ASP A 388 -10.10 -22.38 -14.13
CA ASP A 388 -11.18 -23.14 -13.52
C ASP A 388 -11.89 -24.03 -14.56
N PHE A 389 -11.34 -25.22 -14.77
CA PHE A 389 -11.80 -26.14 -15.82
C PHE A 389 -12.42 -27.43 -15.26
N GLU A 390 -11.64 -28.51 -15.17
CA GLU A 390 -12.11 -29.86 -14.84
C GLU A 390 -12.61 -29.99 -13.39
N TYR A 391 -11.98 -29.29 -12.48
CA TYR A 391 -12.19 -29.48 -11.05
C TYR A 391 -13.07 -28.38 -10.41
N HIS A 392 -13.85 -27.66 -11.21
CA HIS A 392 -14.76 -26.61 -10.71
C HIS A 392 -15.70 -27.09 -9.60
N SER A 393 -16.23 -28.31 -9.72
CA SER A 393 -17.14 -28.86 -8.70
C SER A 393 -16.45 -29.08 -7.35
N GLN A 394 -15.17 -29.44 -7.37
CA GLN A 394 -14.35 -29.59 -6.16
C GLN A 394 -14.04 -28.24 -5.54
N LEU A 395 -13.69 -27.25 -6.36
CA LEU A 395 -13.44 -25.87 -5.94
C LEU A 395 -14.71 -25.27 -5.33
N SER A 396 -15.81 -25.24 -6.09
CA SER A 396 -17.05 -24.59 -5.68
C SER A 396 -17.70 -25.25 -4.45
N SER A 397 -17.65 -26.60 -4.36
CA SER A 397 -18.18 -27.30 -3.19
C SER A 397 -17.38 -27.06 -1.90
N ALA A 398 -16.10 -26.72 -2.01
CA ALA A 398 -15.27 -26.35 -0.87
C ALA A 398 -15.48 -24.88 -0.43
N LEU A 399 -16.00 -24.02 -1.31
CA LEU A 399 -16.23 -22.60 -1.06
C LEU A 399 -17.60 -22.33 -0.45
N THR A 400 -17.91 -22.97 0.68
CA THR A 400 -19.23 -22.92 1.34
C THR A 400 -19.66 -21.52 1.77
N ASN A 401 -18.72 -20.62 2.00
CA ASN A 401 -18.95 -19.22 2.42
C ASN A 401 -19.12 -18.27 1.24
N TYR A 402 -19.04 -18.76 0.00
CA TYR A 402 -19.06 -17.94 -1.21
C TYR A 402 -20.20 -18.37 -2.14
N ASP A 403 -20.75 -17.37 -2.84
CA ASP A 403 -21.52 -17.56 -4.05
C ASP A 403 -20.59 -17.47 -5.27
N ALA A 404 -21.06 -17.94 -6.42
CA ALA A 404 -20.25 -18.02 -7.64
C ALA A 404 -20.97 -17.44 -8.85
N GLY A 405 -20.21 -16.85 -9.77
CA GLY A 405 -20.64 -16.51 -11.12
C GLY A 405 -20.82 -17.75 -11.98
N LYS A 406 -21.17 -17.53 -13.26
CA LYS A 406 -21.43 -18.63 -14.19
C LYS A 406 -20.15 -19.40 -14.52
N TYR A 407 -20.18 -20.69 -14.27
CA TYR A 407 -19.19 -21.61 -14.81
C TYR A 407 -19.53 -21.95 -16.28
N ARG A 408 -18.53 -21.97 -17.16
CA ARG A 408 -18.73 -22.20 -18.61
C ARG A 408 -18.28 -23.57 -19.10
N GLY A 409 -18.08 -24.52 -18.24
CA GLY A 409 -17.74 -25.88 -18.59
C GLY A 409 -16.22 -26.17 -18.65
N SER A 410 -15.88 -27.46 -18.62
CA SER A 410 -14.50 -27.92 -18.62
C SER A 410 -13.95 -28.13 -20.03
N VAL A 411 -12.63 -28.27 -20.13
CA VAL A 411 -11.93 -28.69 -21.36
C VAL A 411 -11.84 -30.20 -21.39
N GLY A 412 -12.71 -30.87 -22.21
CA GLY A 412 -12.60 -32.30 -22.41
C GLY A 412 -11.64 -32.67 -23.55
N LEU A 413 -11.19 -33.94 -23.57
CA LEU A 413 -10.31 -34.47 -24.65
C LEU A 413 -10.87 -34.31 -26.05
N SER A 414 -12.21 -34.39 -26.24
CA SER A 414 -12.89 -34.19 -27.53
C SER A 414 -12.82 -32.73 -28.00
N GLN A 415 -12.54 -31.79 -27.14
CA GLN A 415 -12.48 -30.36 -27.43
C GLN A 415 -11.08 -29.87 -27.77
N LEU A 416 -10.05 -30.70 -27.62
CA LEU A 416 -8.66 -30.36 -27.97
C LEU A 416 -8.43 -30.14 -29.47
N THR A 417 -9.38 -30.52 -30.32
CA THR A 417 -9.34 -30.31 -31.77
C THR A 417 -10.19 -29.14 -32.25
N SER A 418 -10.98 -28.54 -31.38
CA SER A 418 -11.82 -27.37 -31.67
C SER A 418 -11.81 -26.43 -30.45
N THR A 419 -12.07 -25.13 -30.68
CA THR A 419 -12.21 -24.16 -29.58
C THR A 419 -13.34 -24.58 -28.65
N ALA A 420 -13.03 -24.81 -27.38
CA ALA A 420 -14.01 -25.12 -26.36
C ALA A 420 -14.83 -23.87 -26.00
N ASP A 421 -16.12 -24.07 -25.66
CA ASP A 421 -16.98 -22.97 -25.18
C ASP A 421 -16.75 -22.70 -23.69
N THR A 422 -15.50 -22.51 -23.32
CA THR A 422 -15.07 -22.14 -21.97
C THR A 422 -14.02 -21.03 -22.03
N ASP A 423 -14.01 -20.19 -21.01
CA ASP A 423 -13.00 -19.15 -20.83
C ASP A 423 -12.07 -19.45 -19.63
N GLY A 424 -12.38 -20.48 -18.83
CA GLY A 424 -11.64 -20.85 -17.64
C GLY A 424 -11.71 -19.82 -16.51
N LEU A 425 -12.65 -18.89 -16.55
CA LEU A 425 -12.82 -17.85 -15.55
C LEU A 425 -14.02 -18.16 -14.65
N CYS A 426 -13.87 -17.93 -13.35
CA CYS A 426 -14.98 -17.89 -12.41
C CYS A 426 -14.76 -16.79 -11.37
N PHE A 427 -15.86 -16.22 -10.89
CA PHE A 427 -15.83 -15.18 -9.87
C PHE A 427 -16.59 -15.65 -8.64
N PHE A 428 -16.00 -15.47 -7.47
CA PHE A 428 -16.58 -15.86 -6.18
C PHE A 428 -16.69 -14.65 -5.27
N TRP A 429 -17.79 -14.56 -4.52
CA TRP A 429 -18.02 -13.48 -3.56
C TRP A 429 -18.65 -14.00 -2.28
N LYS A 430 -18.30 -13.36 -1.18
CA LYS A 430 -18.70 -13.75 0.18
C LYS A 430 -20.20 -13.62 0.36
N LYS A 431 -20.84 -14.70 0.82
CA LYS A 431 -22.24 -14.69 1.22
C LYS A 431 -22.47 -13.68 2.35
N ASN A 432 -23.64 -13.06 2.37
CA ASN A 432 -24.04 -12.14 3.46
C ASN A 432 -23.11 -10.91 3.65
N GLY A 433 -22.62 -10.33 2.60
CA GLY A 433 -21.79 -9.12 2.69
C GLY A 433 -21.48 -8.49 1.35
N VAL A 434 -21.56 -9.28 0.30
CA VAL A 434 -21.31 -8.82 -1.06
C VAL A 434 -22.43 -9.33 -1.97
N THR A 435 -22.91 -8.47 -2.86
CA THR A 435 -23.80 -8.87 -3.95
C THR A 435 -23.16 -8.55 -5.29
N VAL A 436 -23.44 -9.39 -6.28
CA VAL A 436 -22.84 -9.26 -7.61
C VAL A 436 -23.91 -9.31 -8.68
N SER A 437 -23.77 -8.44 -9.67
CA SER A 437 -24.67 -8.36 -10.82
C SER A 437 -23.93 -7.98 -12.10
N GLY A 438 -24.61 -7.92 -13.22
CA GLY A 438 -24.09 -7.38 -14.47
C GLY A 438 -23.06 -8.28 -15.17
N GLU A 439 -23.01 -9.60 -14.86
CA GLU A 439 -22.02 -10.50 -15.45
C GLU A 439 -22.06 -10.48 -16.99
N GLN A 440 -20.94 -10.12 -17.59
CA GLN A 440 -20.75 -10.07 -19.03
C GLN A 440 -19.39 -10.61 -19.43
N PHE A 441 -19.33 -11.51 -20.42
CA PHE A 441 -18.07 -11.97 -21.00
C PHE A 441 -17.75 -11.21 -22.29
N ILE A 442 -16.52 -10.72 -22.37
CA ILE A 442 -15.97 -10.02 -23.55
C ILE A 442 -14.77 -10.83 -24.04
N GLN A 443 -14.91 -11.45 -25.22
CA GLN A 443 -13.85 -12.25 -25.81
C GLN A 443 -12.75 -11.36 -26.39
N TYR A 444 -11.49 -11.74 -26.19
CA TYR A 444 -10.39 -11.13 -26.92
C TYR A 444 -10.45 -11.47 -28.40
N THR A 445 -10.19 -10.48 -29.24
CA THR A 445 -10.19 -10.61 -30.70
C THR A 445 -8.90 -11.20 -31.25
N SER A 446 -7.86 -11.27 -30.42
CA SER A 446 -6.54 -11.81 -30.76
C SER A 446 -6.14 -12.88 -29.76
N ALA A 447 -5.72 -14.05 -30.26
CA ALA A 447 -5.08 -15.10 -29.49
C ALA A 447 -4.08 -15.84 -30.37
N PHE A 448 -2.98 -16.32 -29.79
CA PHE A 448 -2.00 -17.11 -30.53
C PHE A 448 -1.51 -18.29 -29.68
N GLY A 449 -1.35 -19.44 -30.29
CA GLY A 449 -0.88 -20.66 -29.68
C GLY A 449 -1.95 -21.76 -29.70
N ASP A 450 -1.70 -22.82 -30.52
CA ASP A 450 -2.50 -24.03 -30.59
C ASP A 450 -2.22 -24.97 -29.41
N LEU A 451 -2.80 -26.15 -29.39
CA LEU A 451 -2.63 -27.15 -28.33
C LEU A 451 -1.16 -27.49 -28.00
N ARG A 452 -0.27 -27.39 -28.98
CA ARG A 452 1.16 -27.71 -28.82
C ARG A 452 1.98 -26.52 -28.31
N ASN A 453 1.38 -25.33 -28.32
CA ASN A 453 2.02 -24.04 -28.08
C ASN A 453 1.19 -23.19 -27.10
N GLY A 454 0.88 -23.74 -25.91
CA GLY A 454 0.20 -23.01 -24.83
C GLY A 454 -1.32 -23.00 -24.91
N ALA A 455 -1.92 -23.69 -25.89
CA ALA A 455 -3.37 -23.93 -26.01
C ALA A 455 -4.28 -22.67 -26.01
N ASN A 456 -3.75 -21.47 -26.25
CA ASN A 456 -4.47 -20.20 -26.14
C ASN A 456 -5.68 -20.09 -27.10
N THR A 457 -5.62 -20.75 -28.25
CA THR A 457 -6.73 -20.79 -29.24
C THR A 457 -7.70 -21.93 -28.98
N CYS A 458 -7.43 -22.82 -28.04
CA CYS A 458 -8.29 -23.94 -27.69
C CYS A 458 -9.44 -23.56 -26.76
N ILE A 459 -9.40 -22.39 -26.14
CA ILE A 459 -10.43 -21.83 -25.28
C ILE A 459 -10.75 -20.40 -25.69
N LYS A 460 -11.82 -19.83 -25.15
CA LYS A 460 -12.20 -18.43 -25.38
C LYS A 460 -11.52 -17.52 -24.39
N LYS A 461 -10.28 -17.11 -24.66
CA LYS A 461 -9.60 -16.09 -23.86
C LYS A 461 -10.39 -14.77 -23.90
N GLY A 462 -10.50 -14.10 -22.77
CA GLY A 462 -11.26 -12.86 -22.63
C GLY A 462 -11.22 -12.32 -21.22
N PHE A 463 -12.15 -11.42 -20.94
CA PHE A 463 -12.38 -10.90 -19.60
C PHE A 463 -13.88 -10.88 -19.30
N ARG A 464 -14.22 -10.97 -18.01
CA ARG A 464 -15.58 -10.85 -17.52
C ARG A 464 -15.72 -9.61 -16.66
N TYR A 465 -16.82 -8.90 -16.87
CA TYR A 465 -17.25 -7.78 -16.05
C TYR A 465 -18.23 -8.24 -14.98
N TYR A 466 -18.13 -7.62 -13.80
CA TYR A 466 -19.06 -7.75 -12.68
C TYR A 466 -19.26 -6.40 -12.00
N LEU A 467 -20.48 -6.09 -11.62
CA LEU A 467 -20.78 -5.01 -10.67
C LEU A 467 -20.84 -5.62 -9.27
N VAL A 468 -19.87 -5.27 -8.44
CA VAL A 468 -19.79 -5.68 -7.03
C VAL A 468 -20.39 -4.60 -6.17
N THR A 469 -21.31 -4.98 -5.28
CA THR A 469 -21.91 -4.09 -4.26
C THR A 469 -21.59 -4.63 -2.88
N LEU A 470 -20.89 -3.83 -2.09
CA LEU A 470 -20.51 -4.14 -0.70
C LEU A 470 -21.72 -3.99 0.23
N ALA A 471 -21.59 -4.43 1.49
CA ALA A 471 -22.69 -4.48 2.47
C ALA A 471 -23.32 -3.11 2.77
N ASP A 472 -22.57 -2.02 2.64
CA ASP A 472 -23.03 -0.65 2.86
C ASP A 472 -23.62 0.01 1.59
N GLY A 473 -23.68 -0.74 0.48
CA GLY A 473 -24.16 -0.28 -0.82
C GLY A 473 -23.08 0.35 -1.70
N THR A 474 -21.84 0.44 -1.25
CA THR A 474 -20.71 0.91 -2.07
C THR A 474 -20.49 -0.02 -3.26
N GLN A 475 -20.29 0.55 -4.44
CA GLN A 475 -20.17 -0.20 -5.68
C GLN A 475 -18.80 -0.05 -6.33
N VAL A 476 -18.31 -1.17 -6.89
CA VAL A 476 -17.04 -1.26 -7.62
C VAL A 476 -17.25 -2.08 -8.89
N ASP A 477 -16.75 -1.59 -10.01
CA ASP A 477 -16.71 -2.34 -11.27
C ASP A 477 -15.49 -3.27 -11.27
N VAL A 478 -15.71 -4.58 -11.50
CA VAL A 478 -14.64 -5.58 -11.44
C VAL A 478 -14.52 -6.30 -12.77
N TYR A 479 -13.30 -6.37 -13.29
CA TYR A 479 -12.93 -7.16 -14.47
C TYR A 479 -11.98 -8.28 -14.07
N ILE A 480 -12.34 -9.51 -14.36
CA ILE A 480 -11.43 -10.66 -14.22
C ILE A 480 -10.97 -11.12 -15.61
N THR A 481 -9.71 -11.50 -15.75
CA THR A 481 -9.13 -11.87 -17.03
C THR A 481 -8.18 -13.05 -16.95
N HIS A 482 -8.03 -13.78 -18.05
CA HIS A 482 -6.93 -14.69 -18.29
C HIS A 482 -6.41 -14.44 -19.71
N MET A 483 -5.22 -13.86 -19.81
CA MET A 483 -4.63 -13.45 -21.08
C MET A 483 -3.81 -14.56 -21.73
N ASN A 484 -3.29 -14.30 -22.91
CA ASN A 484 -2.50 -15.22 -23.70
C ASN A 484 -1.21 -15.58 -22.98
N THR A 485 -0.86 -16.87 -22.92
CA THR A 485 0.44 -17.31 -22.38
C THR A 485 1.59 -16.83 -23.28
N TYR A 486 2.80 -16.96 -22.81
CA TYR A 486 4.00 -16.60 -23.57
C TYR A 486 4.86 -17.83 -23.86
N ASN A 487 5.49 -17.84 -25.04
CA ASN A 487 6.46 -18.88 -25.41
C ASN A 487 7.58 -18.29 -26.29
N ASP A 488 8.83 -18.56 -25.92
CA ASP A 488 10.01 -18.04 -26.62
C ASP A 488 10.14 -18.50 -28.07
N LYS A 489 9.59 -19.67 -28.42
CA LYS A 489 9.75 -20.24 -29.78
C LYS A 489 9.04 -19.44 -30.86
N ASN A 490 8.00 -18.68 -30.52
CA ASN A 490 7.26 -17.84 -31.45
C ASN A 490 7.01 -16.46 -30.81
N GLU A 491 8.04 -15.92 -30.17
CA GLU A 491 7.96 -14.71 -29.33
C GLU A 491 7.15 -13.58 -29.96
N SER A 492 7.45 -13.22 -31.20
CA SER A 492 6.77 -12.10 -31.88
C SER A 492 5.25 -12.27 -32.00
N SER A 493 4.78 -13.50 -32.26
CA SER A 493 3.36 -13.80 -32.39
C SER A 493 2.65 -13.82 -31.05
N TYR A 494 3.31 -14.33 -30.00
CA TYR A 494 2.79 -14.28 -28.62
C TYR A 494 2.70 -12.84 -28.13
N LEU A 495 3.77 -12.05 -28.29
CA LEU A 495 3.77 -10.64 -27.94
C LEU A 495 2.70 -9.86 -28.69
N ALA A 496 2.51 -10.12 -29.98
CA ALA A 496 1.47 -9.44 -30.76
C ALA A 496 0.06 -9.73 -30.21
N ALA A 497 -0.23 -10.99 -29.85
CA ALA A 497 -1.51 -11.37 -29.26
C ALA A 497 -1.69 -10.71 -27.87
N GLN A 498 -0.69 -10.75 -27.02
CA GLN A 498 -0.72 -10.18 -25.68
C GLN A 498 -0.88 -8.65 -25.72
N HIS A 499 -0.14 -7.95 -26.58
CA HIS A 499 -0.27 -6.51 -26.76
C HIS A 499 -1.68 -6.13 -27.26
N ALA A 500 -2.23 -6.90 -28.21
CA ALA A 500 -3.59 -6.67 -28.68
C ALA A 500 -4.63 -6.86 -27.57
N GLN A 501 -4.44 -7.84 -26.68
CA GLN A 501 -5.33 -8.10 -25.54
C GLN A 501 -5.26 -6.98 -24.48
N LEU A 502 -4.07 -6.50 -24.14
CA LEU A 502 -3.90 -5.33 -23.25
C LEU A 502 -4.59 -4.09 -23.83
N THR A 503 -4.34 -3.81 -25.10
CA THR A 503 -4.96 -2.67 -25.79
C THR A 503 -6.48 -2.79 -25.81
N GLN A 504 -7.01 -3.98 -26.12
CA GLN A 504 -8.47 -4.22 -26.14
C GLN A 504 -9.10 -3.99 -24.77
N LEU A 505 -8.47 -4.46 -23.70
CA LEU A 505 -8.95 -4.26 -22.33
C LEU A 505 -8.92 -2.77 -21.95
N ALA A 506 -7.81 -2.08 -22.20
CA ALA A 506 -7.68 -0.65 -21.94
C ALA A 506 -8.73 0.17 -22.72
N ASP A 507 -8.89 -0.11 -24.02
CA ASP A 507 -9.85 0.59 -24.88
C ASP A 507 -11.30 0.32 -24.46
N TYR A 508 -11.60 -0.89 -24.02
CA TYR A 508 -12.92 -1.24 -23.49
C TYR A 508 -13.24 -0.40 -22.25
N ILE A 509 -12.37 -0.36 -21.28
CA ILE A 509 -12.55 0.41 -20.03
C ILE A 509 -12.71 1.91 -20.33
N LYS A 510 -11.83 2.47 -21.17
CA LYS A 510 -11.92 3.86 -21.62
C LYS A 510 -13.26 4.16 -22.30
N SER A 511 -13.75 3.22 -23.12
CA SER A 511 -15.03 3.39 -23.80
C SER A 511 -16.22 3.35 -22.84
N GLN A 512 -16.19 2.46 -21.83
CA GLN A 512 -17.24 2.41 -20.80
C GLN A 512 -17.27 3.72 -19.99
N TYR A 513 -16.11 4.24 -19.59
CA TYR A 513 -15.99 5.53 -18.92
C TYR A 513 -16.54 6.67 -19.79
N ALA A 514 -16.11 6.78 -21.04
CA ALA A 514 -16.59 7.82 -21.96
C ALA A 514 -18.09 7.75 -22.17
N GLN A 515 -18.66 6.55 -22.24
CA GLN A 515 -20.10 6.34 -22.38
C GLN A 515 -20.86 6.73 -21.11
N ALA A 516 -20.33 6.40 -19.93
CA ALA A 516 -20.92 6.79 -18.65
C ALA A 516 -20.95 8.31 -18.50
N VAL A 517 -19.84 8.99 -18.77
CA VAL A 517 -19.75 10.47 -18.76
C VAL A 517 -20.73 11.10 -19.75
N LYS A 518 -20.77 10.60 -20.99
CA LYS A 518 -21.70 11.08 -22.03
C LYS A 518 -23.17 10.95 -21.62
N ASN A 519 -23.50 9.87 -20.94
CA ASN A 519 -24.88 9.57 -20.55
C ASN A 519 -25.25 10.20 -19.18
N GLY A 520 -24.31 10.82 -18.48
CA GLY A 520 -24.50 11.31 -17.12
C GLY A 520 -24.82 10.20 -16.12
N THR A 521 -24.35 8.96 -16.39
CA THR A 521 -24.51 7.85 -15.46
C THR A 521 -23.37 7.85 -14.44
N GLU A 522 -23.66 7.31 -13.26
CA GLU A 522 -22.67 7.20 -12.19
C GLU A 522 -21.43 6.45 -12.67
N VAL A 523 -20.27 7.00 -12.34
CA VAL A 523 -18.96 6.37 -12.56
C VAL A 523 -18.44 5.81 -11.24
N ARG A 524 -17.81 4.64 -11.29
CA ARG A 524 -17.35 3.88 -10.13
C ARG A 524 -15.88 3.51 -10.28
N PRO A 525 -15.15 3.31 -9.18
CA PRO A 525 -13.79 2.77 -9.25
C PRO A 525 -13.81 1.39 -9.91
N VAL A 526 -12.73 1.08 -10.60
CA VAL A 526 -12.59 -0.17 -11.36
C VAL A 526 -11.47 -1.01 -10.75
N ILE A 527 -11.68 -2.32 -10.64
CA ILE A 527 -10.63 -3.31 -10.35
C ILE A 527 -10.47 -4.22 -11.56
N ILE A 528 -9.24 -4.42 -11.99
CA ILE A 528 -8.85 -5.38 -13.01
C ILE A 528 -7.98 -6.42 -12.33
N MET A 529 -8.33 -7.71 -12.42
CA MET A 529 -7.52 -8.76 -11.82
C MET A 529 -7.52 -10.03 -12.66
N GLY A 530 -6.45 -10.82 -12.55
CA GLY A 530 -6.33 -12.10 -13.24
C GLY A 530 -4.90 -12.45 -13.59
N ASP A 531 -4.76 -13.64 -14.15
CA ASP A 531 -3.52 -14.06 -14.78
C ASP A 531 -3.37 -13.34 -16.11
N THR A 532 -2.52 -12.32 -16.12
CA THR A 532 -2.22 -11.57 -17.34
C THR A 532 -1.18 -12.27 -18.21
N ASN A 533 -0.47 -13.25 -17.68
CA ASN A 533 0.69 -13.88 -18.34
C ASN A 533 1.75 -12.86 -18.78
N MET A 534 1.77 -11.66 -18.17
CA MET A 534 2.58 -10.55 -18.65
C MET A 534 3.47 -9.95 -17.58
N ARG A 535 4.64 -9.50 -18.02
CA ARG A 535 5.65 -8.83 -17.21
C ARG A 535 5.94 -7.44 -17.78
N TYR A 536 6.14 -6.46 -16.91
CA TYR A 536 6.54 -5.10 -17.32
C TYR A 536 7.81 -5.10 -18.18
N THR A 537 8.76 -5.94 -17.80
CA THR A 537 10.06 -6.04 -18.49
C THR A 537 10.00 -6.61 -19.88
N ARG A 538 8.88 -7.25 -20.24
CA ARG A 538 8.76 -8.03 -21.48
C ARG A 538 7.57 -7.63 -22.37
N HIS A 539 6.47 -7.12 -21.82
CA HIS A 539 5.19 -7.09 -22.49
C HIS A 539 4.55 -5.70 -22.60
N LYS A 540 5.28 -4.64 -22.44
CA LYS A 540 4.78 -3.25 -22.56
C LYS A 540 3.52 -2.95 -21.71
N VAL A 541 3.38 -3.60 -20.56
CA VAL A 541 2.22 -3.41 -19.66
C VAL A 541 2.06 -1.95 -19.27
N LYS A 542 3.18 -1.27 -18.96
CA LYS A 542 3.14 0.16 -18.63
C LYS A 542 2.60 1.00 -19.77
N GLU A 543 3.14 0.82 -20.98
CA GLU A 543 2.77 1.62 -22.16
C GLU A 543 1.30 1.36 -22.58
N LEU A 544 0.91 0.07 -22.69
CA LEU A 544 -0.35 -0.32 -23.31
C LEU A 544 -1.55 -0.32 -22.36
N LEU A 545 -1.31 -0.40 -21.05
CA LEU A 545 -2.38 -0.37 -20.06
C LEU A 545 -2.28 0.87 -19.17
N ILE A 546 -1.18 1.03 -18.43
CA ILE A 546 -1.06 2.09 -17.41
C ILE A 546 -1.08 3.47 -18.06
N ASP A 547 -0.14 3.73 -18.97
CA ASP A 547 -0.04 5.04 -19.62
C ASP A 547 -1.26 5.32 -20.53
N ALA A 548 -1.81 4.28 -21.17
CA ALA A 548 -2.98 4.40 -22.04
C ALA A 548 -4.26 4.79 -21.29
N ILE A 549 -4.42 4.34 -20.05
CA ILE A 549 -5.54 4.71 -19.18
C ILE A 549 -5.30 6.09 -18.56
N ASN A 550 -4.10 6.34 -18.02
CA ASN A 550 -3.74 7.62 -17.42
C ASN A 550 -3.72 8.79 -18.43
N ALA A 551 -3.64 8.51 -19.73
CA ALA A 551 -3.79 9.52 -20.78
C ALA A 551 -5.22 10.06 -20.91
N VAL A 552 -6.21 9.43 -20.29
CA VAL A 552 -7.61 9.88 -20.28
C VAL A 552 -7.83 10.76 -19.05
N GLU A 553 -8.20 12.02 -19.28
CA GLU A 553 -8.52 12.92 -18.17
C GLU A 553 -9.59 12.33 -17.25
N GLY A 554 -9.30 12.31 -15.97
CA GLY A 554 -10.21 11.80 -14.95
C GLY A 554 -10.03 10.32 -14.60
N LEU A 555 -9.15 9.58 -15.27
CA LEU A 555 -8.81 8.20 -14.91
C LEU A 555 -7.41 8.15 -14.28
N GLU A 556 -7.26 7.41 -13.19
CA GLU A 556 -5.97 7.18 -12.52
C GLU A 556 -5.85 5.69 -12.18
N ILE A 557 -4.99 4.98 -12.93
CA ILE A 557 -4.74 3.56 -12.71
C ILE A 557 -3.49 3.33 -11.85
N HIS A 558 -3.59 2.39 -10.93
CA HIS A 558 -2.54 1.95 -10.01
C HIS A 558 -2.29 0.46 -10.11
N ASP A 559 -1.06 0.04 -9.86
CA ASP A 559 -0.67 -1.36 -9.64
C ASP A 559 -0.10 -1.49 -8.22
N PRO A 560 -0.78 -2.18 -7.28
CA PRO A 560 -0.28 -2.38 -5.92
C PRO A 560 1.08 -3.08 -5.87
N TRP A 561 1.46 -3.90 -6.86
CA TRP A 561 2.81 -4.47 -6.94
C TRP A 561 3.87 -3.40 -7.19
N ILE A 562 3.56 -2.41 -8.03
CA ILE A 562 4.44 -1.25 -8.23
C ILE A 562 4.46 -0.36 -6.98
N ASP A 563 3.29 -0.07 -6.41
CA ASP A 563 3.17 0.91 -5.32
C ASP A 563 3.85 0.42 -4.04
N TYR A 564 3.75 -0.88 -3.70
CA TYR A 564 4.25 -1.43 -2.44
C TYR A 564 5.60 -2.14 -2.58
N PRO A 565 5.74 -3.32 -3.22
CA PRO A 565 7.03 -3.99 -3.34
C PRO A 565 8.08 -3.13 -4.05
N ARG A 566 7.68 -2.39 -5.06
CA ARG A 566 8.60 -1.60 -5.88
C ARG A 566 8.64 -0.12 -5.53
N LYS A 567 7.86 0.34 -4.54
CA LYS A 567 7.87 1.73 -4.03
C LYS A 567 7.67 2.77 -5.14
N GLY A 568 6.76 2.51 -6.06
CA GLY A 568 6.45 3.39 -7.18
C GLY A 568 7.39 3.29 -8.39
N ILE A 569 8.37 2.38 -8.38
CA ILE A 569 9.38 2.27 -9.44
C ILE A 569 9.00 1.17 -10.43
N TYR A 570 8.65 1.56 -11.64
CA TYR A 570 8.41 0.62 -12.74
C TYR A 570 9.71 -0.05 -13.18
N PRO A 571 9.67 -1.37 -13.52
CA PRO A 571 10.80 -2.02 -14.17
C PRO A 571 11.11 -1.41 -15.52
N ASP A 572 12.39 -1.42 -15.92
CA ASP A 572 12.80 -1.01 -17.26
C ASP A 572 12.28 -1.99 -18.32
N TYR A 573 11.85 -1.45 -19.46
CA TYR A 573 11.43 -2.24 -20.61
C TYR A 573 12.29 -1.90 -21.85
N PRO A 574 12.82 -2.89 -22.57
CA PRO A 574 13.00 -4.29 -22.15
C PRO A 574 14.15 -4.41 -21.14
N SER A 575 14.01 -5.28 -20.14
CA SER A 575 15.08 -5.56 -19.19
C SER A 575 15.66 -6.96 -19.37
N LYS A 576 16.95 -7.03 -19.69
CA LYS A 576 17.66 -8.31 -19.84
C LYS A 576 17.89 -9.02 -18.51
N SER A 577 18.05 -8.29 -17.43
CA SER A 577 18.32 -8.86 -16.11
C SER A 577 17.13 -9.63 -15.56
N ILE A 578 15.93 -9.10 -15.70
CA ILE A 578 14.71 -9.81 -15.30
C ILE A 578 14.35 -10.89 -16.32
N MET A 579 14.61 -10.67 -17.60
CA MET A 579 14.44 -11.68 -18.64
C MET A 579 15.33 -12.91 -18.43
N ALA A 580 16.47 -12.79 -17.76
CA ALA A 580 17.31 -13.93 -17.41
C ALA A 580 16.69 -14.90 -16.40
N TYR A 581 15.68 -14.48 -15.65
CA TYR A 581 14.91 -15.30 -14.71
C TYR A 581 13.78 -16.12 -15.35
N LYS A 582 13.60 -16.03 -16.63
CA LYS A 582 12.65 -16.83 -17.40
C LYS A 582 12.76 -18.34 -17.21
N THR A 583 13.88 -18.82 -16.75
CA THR A 583 14.15 -20.24 -16.57
C THR A 583 13.53 -20.82 -15.31
N ASN A 584 12.92 -20.00 -14.47
CA ASN A 584 12.10 -20.47 -13.38
C ASN A 584 10.71 -20.73 -13.92
N ASP A 585 10.31 -21.97 -13.93
CA ASP A 585 9.09 -22.46 -14.56
C ASP A 585 7.82 -22.09 -13.81
N THR A 586 7.93 -21.46 -12.65
CA THR A 586 6.83 -21.05 -11.82
C THR A 586 6.69 -19.53 -11.87
N GLU A 587 5.62 -19.05 -12.44
CA GLU A 587 5.35 -17.64 -12.66
C GLU A 587 5.34 -16.85 -11.35
N ASN A 588 4.82 -17.46 -10.29
CA ASN A 588 4.68 -16.85 -8.99
C ASN A 588 5.80 -17.18 -8.00
N ASP A 589 6.75 -18.02 -8.34
CA ASP A 589 8.01 -18.12 -7.58
C ASP A 589 8.75 -16.79 -7.54
N ASP A 590 8.42 -15.93 -8.48
CA ASP A 590 8.90 -14.56 -8.53
C ASP A 590 8.34 -13.68 -7.40
N CYS A 591 7.31 -14.12 -6.68
CA CYS A 591 6.76 -13.35 -5.58
C CYS A 591 7.63 -13.35 -4.33
N GLY A 592 8.21 -14.48 -3.97
CA GLY A 592 8.91 -14.66 -2.71
C GLY A 592 8.09 -14.30 -1.46
N PRO A 593 8.58 -14.60 -0.27
CA PRO A 593 7.88 -14.27 0.98
C PRO A 593 7.74 -12.78 1.25
N ASP A 594 8.59 -11.98 0.64
CA ASP A 594 8.61 -10.52 0.71
C ASP A 594 7.89 -9.85 -0.48
N GLY A 595 7.24 -10.63 -1.32
CA GLY A 595 6.60 -10.17 -2.53
C GLY A 595 7.57 -9.85 -3.67
N ASN A 596 8.84 -10.22 -3.54
CA ASN A 596 9.91 -9.83 -4.45
C ASN A 596 10.58 -11.01 -5.14
N GLY A 597 10.20 -12.23 -4.83
CA GLY A 597 10.79 -13.43 -5.43
C GLY A 597 12.29 -13.56 -5.20
N TYR A 598 12.94 -14.09 -6.15
CA TYR A 598 14.38 -14.30 -6.13
C TYR A 598 15.14 -12.99 -6.18
N GLY A 599 15.63 -12.57 -5.12
CA GLY A 599 16.46 -11.42 -5.13
C GLY A 599 15.70 -10.16 -5.43
N TYR A 600 14.53 -10.06 -4.82
CA TYR A 600 14.14 -8.74 -4.45
C TYR A 600 13.59 -7.79 -5.53
N TYR A 601 14.21 -7.74 -6.69
CA TYR A 601 13.83 -6.84 -7.77
C TYR A 601 13.48 -7.57 -9.05
N LEU A 602 13.65 -8.85 -9.04
CA LEU A 602 13.71 -9.64 -10.25
C LEU A 602 12.44 -10.46 -10.45
N GLY A 603 11.77 -10.79 -9.36
CA GLY A 603 10.52 -11.50 -9.41
C GLY A 603 9.39 -10.59 -9.86
N GLU A 604 8.73 -10.96 -10.92
CA GLU A 604 7.59 -10.24 -11.46
C GLU A 604 6.42 -11.18 -11.64
N VAL A 605 5.39 -11.00 -10.81
CA VAL A 605 4.18 -11.81 -10.80
C VAL A 605 3.35 -11.53 -12.04
N VAL A 606 2.84 -12.55 -12.68
CA VAL A 606 1.96 -12.45 -13.85
C VAL A 606 0.49 -12.35 -13.46
N ASP A 607 0.12 -12.86 -12.28
CA ASP A 607 -1.18 -12.58 -11.67
C ASP A 607 -1.18 -11.16 -11.12
N LYS A 608 -2.05 -10.32 -11.67
CA LYS A 608 -2.03 -8.88 -11.36
C LYS A 608 -3.38 -8.42 -10.85
N VAL A 609 -3.34 -7.42 -9.99
CA VAL A 609 -4.51 -6.64 -9.58
C VAL A 609 -4.18 -5.18 -9.86
N PHE A 610 -4.95 -4.53 -10.72
CA PHE A 610 -4.91 -3.09 -10.94
C PHE A 610 -6.18 -2.47 -10.42
N TYR A 611 -6.12 -1.20 -10.03
CA TYR A 611 -7.33 -0.45 -9.74
C TYR A 611 -7.30 0.94 -10.36
N ILE A 612 -8.47 1.45 -10.70
CA ILE A 612 -8.63 2.75 -11.35
C ILE A 612 -9.55 3.59 -10.49
N ASN A 613 -9.08 4.75 -10.06
CA ASN A 613 -9.92 5.79 -9.51
C ASN A 613 -10.40 6.72 -10.61
N ILE A 614 -11.61 7.23 -10.44
CA ILE A 614 -12.24 8.15 -11.39
C ILE A 614 -12.46 9.48 -10.68
N LYS A 615 -11.88 10.54 -11.21
CA LYS A 615 -12.02 11.90 -10.67
C LYS A 615 -13.49 12.31 -10.63
N GLY A 616 -13.96 12.73 -9.47
CA GLY A 616 -15.35 13.14 -9.26
C GLY A 616 -16.33 11.99 -9.06
N ALA A 617 -15.87 10.72 -9.08
CA ALA A 617 -16.73 9.61 -8.65
C ALA A 617 -17.03 9.71 -7.16
N ALA A 618 -18.26 9.32 -6.79
CA ALA A 618 -18.69 9.29 -5.40
C ALA A 618 -17.81 8.37 -4.54
N THR A 619 -17.29 7.31 -5.12
CA THR A 619 -16.43 6.34 -4.44
C THR A 619 -15.00 6.43 -4.95
N GLN A 620 -14.04 6.43 -4.03
CA GLN A 620 -12.61 6.28 -4.28
C GLN A 620 -12.10 5.07 -3.51
N ILE A 621 -11.15 4.33 -4.08
CA ILE A 621 -10.54 3.15 -3.44
C ILE A 621 -9.03 3.32 -3.37
N LYS A 622 -8.42 2.74 -2.34
CA LYS A 622 -6.97 2.74 -2.17
C LYS A 622 -6.49 1.40 -1.66
N ALA A 623 -5.54 0.80 -2.34
CA ALA A 623 -4.86 -0.38 -1.81
C ALA A 623 -4.10 -0.03 -0.51
N ASN A 624 -4.04 -0.98 0.43
CA ASN A 624 -3.32 -0.83 1.71
C ASN A 624 -2.10 -1.75 1.80
N GLY A 625 -1.71 -2.38 0.72
CA GLY A 625 -0.59 -3.31 0.64
C GLY A 625 -0.72 -4.24 -0.54
N TYR A 626 0.23 -5.14 -0.65
CA TYR A 626 0.32 -6.19 -1.66
C TYR A 626 0.77 -7.49 -0.98
N LEU A 627 0.08 -8.58 -1.25
CA LEU A 627 0.45 -9.91 -0.78
C LEU A 627 0.34 -10.91 -1.93
N CYS A 628 1.44 -11.60 -2.24
CA CYS A 628 1.42 -12.86 -2.96
C CYS A 628 1.53 -13.99 -1.92
N ASP A 629 0.44 -14.73 -1.69
CA ASP A 629 0.33 -15.63 -0.53
C ASP A 629 0.93 -17.01 -0.80
N GLN A 630 2.23 -17.02 -1.01
CA GLN A 630 3.02 -18.24 -1.14
C GLN A 630 3.00 -19.08 0.15
N ALA A 631 3.03 -18.43 1.30
CA ALA A 631 3.13 -19.13 2.59
C ALA A 631 1.93 -20.07 2.84
N THR A 632 0.73 -19.65 2.44
CA THR A 632 -0.49 -20.45 2.63
C THR A 632 -0.69 -21.47 1.52
N TYR A 633 -0.30 -21.16 0.27
CA TYR A 633 -0.70 -21.92 -0.92
C TYR A 633 0.43 -22.70 -1.59
N ALA A 634 1.65 -22.68 -1.04
CA ALA A 634 2.79 -23.41 -1.60
C ALA A 634 2.48 -24.90 -1.85
N GLY A 635 2.77 -25.37 -3.06
CA GLY A 635 2.61 -26.75 -3.49
C GLY A 635 1.17 -27.18 -3.80
N LEU A 636 0.23 -26.23 -3.92
CA LEU A 636 -1.15 -26.53 -4.28
C LEU A 636 -1.44 -26.30 -5.78
N ALA A 637 -0.85 -25.28 -6.36
CA ALA A 637 -0.87 -24.98 -7.80
C ALA A 637 0.50 -24.41 -8.18
N ASP A 638 0.73 -24.20 -9.45
CA ASP A 638 1.94 -23.53 -9.96
C ASP A 638 1.90 -22.00 -9.79
N HIS A 639 0.75 -21.45 -9.40
CA HIS A 639 0.54 -20.05 -9.04
C HIS A 639 0.20 -19.89 -7.55
N TYR A 640 0.36 -18.67 -7.05
CA TYR A 640 -0.07 -18.24 -5.71
C TYR A 640 -1.09 -17.10 -5.83
N PRO A 641 -2.09 -17.02 -4.92
CA PRO A 641 -3.05 -15.93 -4.99
C PRO A 641 -2.38 -14.58 -4.69
N VAL A 642 -2.73 -13.59 -5.48
CA VAL A 642 -2.42 -12.19 -5.21
C VAL A 642 -3.61 -11.56 -4.51
N VAL A 643 -3.36 -11.03 -3.31
CA VAL A 643 -4.38 -10.52 -2.39
C VAL A 643 -4.14 -9.04 -2.11
N ILE A 644 -5.17 -8.23 -2.29
CA ILE A 644 -5.12 -6.79 -2.03
C ILE A 644 -6.23 -6.40 -1.05
N ASN A 645 -5.84 -5.74 0.02
CA ASN A 645 -6.77 -5.06 0.94
C ASN A 645 -6.97 -3.64 0.46
N PHE A 646 -8.22 -3.23 0.33
CA PHE A 646 -8.60 -1.87 -0.04
C PHE A 646 -9.29 -1.14 1.11
N THR A 647 -9.02 0.16 1.21
CA THR A 647 -9.90 1.11 1.89
C THR A 647 -10.70 1.84 0.82
N TYR A 648 -11.98 2.08 1.05
CA TYR A 648 -12.79 2.96 0.22
C TYR A 648 -13.36 4.12 1.01
N THR A 649 -13.65 5.18 0.27
CA THR A 649 -14.40 6.34 0.76
C THR A 649 -15.50 6.62 -0.25
N THR A 650 -16.75 6.60 0.19
CA THR A 650 -17.92 6.93 -0.61
C THR A 650 -18.60 8.18 -0.05
N THR A 651 -18.71 9.21 -0.88
CA THR A 651 -19.39 10.46 -0.56
C THR A 651 -20.77 10.43 -1.21
N LYS A 652 -21.82 10.30 -0.40
CA LYS A 652 -23.20 10.37 -0.89
C LYS A 652 -23.64 11.82 -0.92
N ALA A 653 -24.15 12.30 -2.06
CA ALA A 653 -24.78 13.62 -2.11
C ALA A 653 -25.92 13.68 -1.09
N SER A 654 -26.00 14.75 -0.33
CA SER A 654 -27.15 15.04 0.51
C SER A 654 -28.41 15.09 -0.37
N LYS A 655 -29.45 14.31 0.00
CA LYS A 655 -30.74 14.31 -0.71
C LYS A 655 -31.48 15.58 -0.46
#